data_58e2e3839e9172fbdfbc6961b1be5b61
#
_entry.id   58e2e3839e9172fbdfbc6961b1be5b61
#
_cell.length_a   1.000
_cell.length_b   1.000
_cell.length_c   1.000
_cell.angle_alpha   90.00
_cell.angle_beta   90.00
_cell.angle_gamma   90.00
#
_symmetry.space_group_name_H-M   'P 1'
#
loop_
_entity.id
_entity.type
_entity.pdbx_description
1 polymer ?
#
loop_
_entity_poly.entity_id
_entity_poly.type
_entity_poly.pdbx_seq_one_letter_code
_entity_poly.pdbx_strand_id
1 'polypeptide(L)'
;MKQIYYAIQNIIRGRSSTFIKVVSLSLGLFISIILFARVAFELNYDTYYKDSEQIYMTFNTMIGGGGTDEPVRADIYPTVRILLEHFPDHVEYGVPLKESLYQATIKHGPNTYKGEIITADSLFFQTMGIPIIRGDVKDMAMPQAIFLSESKAREIFQGEDPLGKALIAGAEEYDYIVKGIFADLPENIGLKADAVNSVHHPMHLTWRMGKTDWTNGRNWNSYIRLKKGADIDYINQRINAVMENYLPTKEMYELYGIDKMIVSFAPLKGYHLKDSKVRTMLFILSLLGGVLLLTASFNYALISISALPQRAKAIGVHKCSGAGAGSIFAMFFWETFFIILISVVFAGFLIFQFREIIEDMTEVNFYNLFSMETLWGPTLAIGLLFVIGCVLPGKMFSAIHVTQVFRRYTEGKKNWKHLLLFVQFLSTAFLMTFVAIIFNQYQYVMQKDLGYNLERIVHLPQTFEHTPNALSNFRNLPYVEKAEVSKIYLWKAFSTWVTDKKNETLPVSHNYANADFCKLMELKLKEGTYNTKGGEVLVNEEFIRQFGGEVGQEFQGVGFIRGIMTDDFIFPNREKVEPFIMYWWNNETKNLPVDMHIRLKEPFEENLFRLNEDFKKLYPQGVGEFKPYEKDMAILFQSARIFRDSVLIACIMIVIITLTGIIGYTNDEVRRRSKEIAIRKINGAEVSDILQLLCKSILYIALPATFAGVILAKYIGDMWIATEFKDILNISPLLYLGTGILTLVLILGTVVVKAWRVANENPVVSIKNE
;
A
#
# COMPACT_ATOMS: atom_id res chain seq x y z
N MET A 1 -32.16 -11.77 32.88
CA MET A 1 -33.17 -10.78 32.40
C MET A 1 -33.13 -9.46 33.14
N LYS A 2 -33.21 -9.38 34.49
CA LYS A 2 -33.19 -8.11 35.25
C LYS A 2 -31.95 -7.24 34.92
N GLN A 3 -30.76 -7.79 34.77
CA GLN A 3 -29.52 -7.05 34.47
C GLN A 3 -29.54 -6.37 33.10
N ILE A 4 -30.10 -7.05 32.07
CA ILE A 4 -30.27 -6.50 30.72
C ILE A 4 -31.25 -5.31 30.74
N TYR A 5 -32.37 -5.47 31.44
CA TYR A 5 -33.36 -4.37 31.61
C TYR A 5 -32.74 -3.10 32.23
N TYR A 6 -31.93 -3.28 33.28
CA TYR A 6 -31.23 -2.15 33.90
C TYR A 6 -30.16 -1.54 32.98
N ALA A 7 -29.46 -2.34 32.20
CA ALA A 7 -28.50 -1.85 31.23
C ALA A 7 -29.20 -0.95 30.19
N ILE A 8 -30.31 -1.41 29.62
CA ILE A 8 -31.08 -0.66 28.63
C ILE A 8 -31.66 0.64 29.24
N GLN A 9 -32.20 0.60 30.46
CA GLN A 9 -32.67 1.81 31.13
C GLN A 9 -31.56 2.83 31.36
N ASN A 10 -30.36 2.39 31.74
CA ASN A 10 -29.24 3.28 31.92
C ASN A 10 -28.78 3.97 30.61
N ILE A 11 -28.81 3.24 29.51
CA ILE A 11 -28.52 3.78 28.16
C ILE A 11 -29.54 4.86 27.80
N ILE A 12 -30.85 4.62 28.02
CA ILE A 12 -31.94 5.56 27.69
C ILE A 12 -31.90 6.80 28.59
N ARG A 13 -31.67 6.65 29.90
CA ARG A 13 -31.60 7.77 30.85
C ARG A 13 -30.34 8.61 30.67
N GLY A 14 -29.23 8.01 30.23
CA GLY A 14 -27.95 8.67 30.03
C GLY A 14 -27.77 9.32 28.65
N ARG A 15 -28.85 9.77 27.97
CA ARG A 15 -28.86 10.19 26.56
C ARG A 15 -27.63 10.95 26.09
N SER A 16 -27.24 12.03 26.77
CA SER A 16 -26.09 12.86 26.36
C SER A 16 -24.74 12.13 26.49
N SER A 17 -24.50 11.42 27.59
CA SER A 17 -23.25 10.69 27.78
C SER A 17 -23.16 9.43 26.91
N THR A 18 -24.30 8.78 26.67
CA THR A 18 -24.41 7.61 25.79
C THR A 18 -24.10 7.99 24.33
N PHE A 19 -24.63 9.11 23.85
CA PHE A 19 -24.38 9.60 22.51
C PHE A 19 -22.87 9.84 22.28
N ILE A 20 -22.22 10.55 23.20
CA ILE A 20 -20.76 10.81 23.11
C ILE A 20 -19.96 9.50 23.11
N LYS A 21 -20.34 8.53 23.96
CA LYS A 21 -19.72 7.20 24.00
C LYS A 21 -19.83 6.46 22.65
N VAL A 22 -21.06 6.40 22.10
CA VAL A 22 -21.34 5.74 20.83
C VAL A 22 -20.55 6.39 19.69
N VAL A 23 -20.64 7.71 19.55
CA VAL A 23 -19.94 8.43 18.47
C VAL A 23 -18.43 8.23 18.56
N SER A 24 -17.85 8.40 19.75
CA SER A 24 -16.40 8.22 19.96
C SER A 24 -15.93 6.79 19.65
N LEU A 25 -16.70 5.77 20.11
CA LEU A 25 -16.37 4.38 19.82
C LEU A 25 -16.56 4.04 18.33
N SER A 26 -17.62 4.55 17.70
CA SER A 26 -17.88 4.30 16.28
C SER A 26 -16.80 4.86 15.39
N LEU A 27 -16.31 6.09 15.67
CA LEU A 27 -15.22 6.69 14.92
C LEU A 27 -13.90 5.92 15.10
N GLY A 28 -13.60 5.50 16.33
CA GLY A 28 -12.44 4.67 16.61
C GLY A 28 -12.51 3.29 15.93
N LEU A 29 -13.68 2.64 15.99
CA LEU A 29 -13.92 1.37 15.32
C LEU A 29 -13.89 1.49 13.80
N PHE A 30 -14.47 2.55 13.23
CA PHE A 30 -14.52 2.78 11.79
C PHE A 30 -13.12 2.63 11.15
N ILE A 31 -12.15 3.40 11.62
CA ILE A 31 -10.79 3.34 11.08
C ILE A 31 -10.06 2.06 11.50
N SER A 32 -10.19 1.65 12.77
CA SER A 32 -9.49 0.45 13.25
C SER A 32 -9.93 -0.81 12.51
N ILE A 33 -11.21 -0.94 12.19
CA ILE A 33 -11.75 -2.07 11.41
C ILE A 33 -11.09 -2.08 10.01
N ILE A 34 -11.00 -0.93 9.34
CA ILE A 34 -10.37 -0.83 8.01
C ILE A 34 -8.89 -1.21 8.09
N LEU A 35 -8.15 -0.65 9.06
CA LEU A 35 -6.72 -0.94 9.21
C LEU A 35 -6.47 -2.43 9.53
N PHE A 36 -7.25 -3.03 10.44
CA PHE A 36 -7.10 -4.45 10.76
C PHE A 36 -7.61 -5.37 9.64
N ALA A 37 -8.59 -4.93 8.83
CA ALA A 37 -8.99 -5.65 7.62
C ALA A 37 -7.85 -5.65 6.60
N ARG A 38 -7.18 -4.49 6.39
CA ARG A 38 -6.02 -4.40 5.50
C ARG A 38 -4.85 -5.24 5.99
N VAL A 39 -4.57 -5.24 7.28
CA VAL A 39 -3.56 -6.12 7.88
C VAL A 39 -3.90 -7.60 7.66
N ALA A 40 -5.16 -7.98 7.87
CA ALA A 40 -5.62 -9.35 7.64
C ALA A 40 -5.52 -9.75 6.15
N PHE A 41 -5.83 -8.84 5.24
CA PHE A 41 -5.69 -9.04 3.80
C PHE A 41 -4.24 -9.35 3.40
N GLU A 42 -3.28 -8.57 3.88
CA GLU A 42 -1.85 -8.77 3.62
C GLU A 42 -1.30 -10.06 4.26
N LEU A 43 -1.76 -10.39 5.47
CA LEU A 43 -1.33 -11.62 6.15
C LEU A 43 -1.87 -12.89 5.48
N ASN A 44 -2.98 -12.77 4.73
CA ASN A 44 -3.57 -13.86 3.95
C ASN A 44 -3.11 -13.87 2.48
N TYR A 45 -2.01 -13.18 2.15
CA TYR A 45 -1.49 -13.14 0.78
C TYR A 45 -1.04 -14.53 0.32
N ASP A 46 -1.38 -14.91 -0.92
CA ASP A 46 -1.08 -16.20 -1.57
C ASP A 46 -1.62 -17.45 -0.81
N THR A 47 -2.63 -17.30 0.05
CA THR A 47 -3.26 -18.46 0.73
C THR A 47 -4.43 -19.06 -0.06
N TYR A 48 -4.91 -18.39 -1.10
CA TYR A 48 -6.02 -18.83 -1.95
C TYR A 48 -5.78 -20.18 -2.63
N TYR A 49 -4.55 -20.43 -3.05
CA TYR A 49 -4.22 -21.64 -3.80
C TYR A 49 -4.40 -22.90 -2.96
N LYS A 50 -5.07 -23.91 -3.52
CA LYS A 50 -5.23 -25.18 -2.84
C LYS A 50 -3.87 -25.77 -2.45
N ASP A 51 -3.70 -26.14 -1.17
CA ASP A 51 -2.43 -26.65 -0.63
C ASP A 51 -1.23 -25.74 -0.94
N SER A 52 -1.39 -24.41 -0.76
CA SER A 52 -0.37 -23.37 -1.07
C SER A 52 0.98 -23.61 -0.39
N GLU A 53 1.00 -24.39 0.69
CA GLU A 53 2.23 -24.81 1.40
C GLU A 53 3.14 -25.74 0.56
N GLN A 54 2.58 -26.39 -0.46
CA GLN A 54 3.30 -27.28 -1.36
C GLN A 54 3.80 -26.58 -2.61
N ILE A 55 3.45 -25.29 -2.81
CA ILE A 55 3.85 -24.51 -4.01
C ILE A 55 5.11 -23.72 -3.69
N TYR A 56 6.11 -23.90 -4.54
CA TYR A 56 7.39 -23.20 -4.47
C TYR A 56 7.66 -22.44 -5.75
N MET A 57 8.29 -21.28 -5.62
CA MET A 57 8.80 -20.46 -6.71
C MET A 57 10.26 -20.79 -6.93
N THR A 58 10.71 -20.78 -8.17
CA THR A 58 12.12 -20.91 -8.51
C THR A 58 12.81 -19.54 -8.53
N PHE A 59 14.06 -19.53 -8.14
CA PHE A 59 14.95 -18.38 -8.18
C PHE A 59 16.25 -18.77 -8.83
N ASN A 60 16.85 -17.84 -9.56
CA ASN A 60 18.18 -17.99 -10.15
C ASN A 60 19.15 -16.96 -9.61
N THR A 61 20.30 -17.42 -9.19
CA THR A 61 21.47 -16.59 -8.87
C THR A 61 22.54 -16.83 -9.92
N MET A 62 23.01 -15.78 -10.56
CA MET A 62 24.15 -15.84 -11.49
C MET A 62 25.38 -15.31 -10.78
N ILE A 63 26.39 -16.14 -10.69
CA ILE A 63 27.71 -15.83 -10.11
C ILE A 63 28.67 -15.48 -11.24
N GLY A 64 29.41 -14.39 -11.08
CA GLY A 64 30.25 -13.85 -12.14
C GLY A 64 29.45 -13.01 -13.15
N GLY A 65 30.14 -12.41 -14.12
CA GLY A 65 29.52 -11.64 -15.19
C GLY A 65 28.69 -10.44 -14.72
N GLY A 66 28.93 -9.93 -13.51
CA GLY A 66 28.13 -8.88 -12.91
C GLY A 66 26.72 -9.30 -12.51
N GLY A 67 26.49 -10.58 -12.31
CA GLY A 67 25.32 -11.07 -11.61
C GLY A 67 25.26 -10.44 -10.21
N THR A 68 24.07 -10.18 -9.69
CA THR A 68 23.90 -9.52 -8.40
C THR A 68 24.25 -10.42 -7.21
N ASP A 69 24.77 -11.63 -7.42
CA ASP A 69 24.93 -12.68 -6.39
C ASP A 69 23.69 -12.92 -5.51
N GLU A 70 22.59 -12.23 -5.85
CA GLU A 70 21.29 -12.34 -5.17
C GLU A 70 20.33 -13.21 -5.99
N PRO A 71 19.49 -14.01 -5.33
CA PRO A 71 18.44 -14.78 -5.98
C PRO A 71 17.42 -13.85 -6.64
N VAL A 72 17.26 -13.96 -7.95
CA VAL A 72 16.25 -13.23 -8.71
C VAL A 72 15.12 -14.19 -9.08
N ARG A 73 13.87 -13.75 -8.91
CA ARG A 73 12.68 -14.49 -9.37
C ARG A 73 12.60 -14.43 -10.88
N ALA A 74 13.43 -15.22 -11.52
CA ALA A 74 13.47 -15.37 -12.98
C ALA A 74 14.17 -16.68 -13.31
N ASP A 75 13.67 -17.41 -14.27
CA ASP A 75 14.14 -18.75 -14.59
C ASP A 75 14.30 -18.91 -16.10
N ILE A 76 14.96 -20.02 -16.49
CA ILE A 76 15.00 -20.51 -17.86
C ILE A 76 13.90 -21.56 -18.06
N TYR A 77 13.30 -21.56 -19.25
CA TYR A 77 12.18 -22.46 -19.57
C TYR A 77 12.43 -23.95 -19.22
N PRO A 78 13.61 -24.54 -19.47
CA PRO A 78 13.86 -25.97 -19.24
C PRO A 78 13.94 -26.40 -17.77
N THR A 79 14.13 -25.48 -16.80
CA THR A 79 14.33 -25.84 -15.38
C THR A 79 13.23 -26.73 -14.84
N VAL A 80 11.98 -26.40 -15.13
CA VAL A 80 10.82 -27.18 -14.65
C VAL A 80 10.85 -28.62 -15.20
N ARG A 81 11.21 -28.77 -16.47
CA ARG A 81 11.30 -30.11 -17.08
C ARG A 81 12.37 -30.95 -16.40
N ILE A 82 13.55 -30.39 -16.13
CA ILE A 82 14.62 -31.06 -15.40
C ILE A 82 14.15 -31.48 -14.00
N LEU A 83 13.43 -30.60 -13.30
CA LEU A 83 12.90 -30.92 -11.98
C LEU A 83 11.92 -32.09 -12.01
N LEU A 84 11.01 -32.14 -12.97
CA LEU A 84 10.05 -33.23 -13.15
C LEU A 84 10.73 -34.56 -13.56
N GLU A 85 11.79 -34.50 -14.40
CA GLU A 85 12.53 -35.67 -14.87
C GLU A 85 13.43 -36.28 -13.78
N HIS A 86 14.13 -35.45 -12.99
CA HIS A 86 15.12 -35.90 -12.01
C HIS A 86 14.59 -36.07 -10.59
N PHE A 87 13.46 -35.43 -10.24
CA PHE A 87 12.87 -35.49 -8.91
C PHE A 87 11.40 -35.93 -8.92
N PRO A 88 11.00 -36.98 -9.68
CA PRO A 88 9.62 -37.37 -9.84
C PRO A 88 8.97 -37.84 -8.53
N ASP A 89 9.76 -38.28 -7.54
CA ASP A 89 9.26 -38.71 -6.24
C ASP A 89 8.91 -37.52 -5.32
N HIS A 90 9.43 -36.33 -5.61
CA HIS A 90 9.28 -35.12 -4.78
C HIS A 90 8.39 -34.07 -5.46
N VAL A 91 8.55 -33.86 -6.77
CA VAL A 91 7.80 -32.87 -7.54
C VAL A 91 6.58 -33.54 -8.16
N GLU A 92 5.39 -33.00 -7.89
CA GLU A 92 4.13 -33.51 -8.44
C GLU A 92 3.81 -32.84 -9.79
N TYR A 93 3.86 -31.51 -9.81
CA TYR A 93 3.62 -30.69 -10.98
C TYR A 93 4.60 -29.51 -11.00
N GLY A 94 4.78 -28.92 -12.16
CA GLY A 94 5.56 -27.69 -12.31
C GLY A 94 5.19 -26.99 -13.61
N VAL A 95 5.31 -25.67 -13.62
CA VAL A 95 4.98 -24.83 -14.76
C VAL A 95 5.93 -23.67 -14.89
N PRO A 96 6.60 -23.48 -16.03
CA PRO A 96 7.18 -22.22 -16.42
C PRO A 96 6.08 -21.33 -16.95
N LEU A 97 6.00 -20.09 -16.48
CA LEU A 97 5.04 -19.11 -16.98
C LEU A 97 5.76 -17.81 -17.34
N LYS A 98 5.17 -17.10 -18.27
CA LYS A 98 5.60 -15.76 -18.66
C LYS A 98 4.46 -14.80 -18.42
N GLU A 99 4.67 -13.87 -17.51
CA GLU A 99 3.77 -12.75 -17.27
C GLU A 99 3.96 -11.71 -18.37
N SER A 100 2.89 -11.07 -18.82
CA SER A 100 3.01 -9.93 -19.73
C SER A 100 3.65 -8.76 -18.99
N LEU A 101 4.65 -8.14 -19.59
CA LEU A 101 5.30 -6.96 -19.03
C LEU A 101 4.37 -5.73 -18.99
N TYR A 102 3.25 -5.80 -19.71
CA TYR A 102 2.28 -4.73 -19.87
C TYR A 102 0.87 -5.31 -19.81
N GLN A 103 -0.11 -4.49 -19.41
CA GLN A 103 -1.50 -4.85 -19.61
C GLN A 103 -1.73 -5.13 -21.09
N ALA A 104 -2.02 -6.38 -21.39
CA ALA A 104 -2.26 -6.80 -22.76
C ALA A 104 -3.67 -6.41 -23.19
N THR A 105 -3.86 -6.28 -24.50
CA THR A 105 -5.18 -6.06 -25.07
C THR A 105 -5.81 -7.39 -25.49
N ILE A 106 -7.13 -7.49 -25.29
CA ILE A 106 -7.96 -8.61 -25.77
C ILE A 106 -9.02 -7.99 -26.67
N LYS A 107 -9.04 -8.38 -27.97
CA LYS A 107 -10.01 -7.86 -28.95
C LYS A 107 -11.03 -8.93 -29.25
N HIS A 108 -12.31 -8.54 -29.26
CA HIS A 108 -13.42 -9.35 -29.73
C HIS A 108 -14.33 -8.52 -30.62
N GLY A 109 -14.36 -8.85 -31.91
CA GLY A 109 -15.00 -8.00 -32.92
C GLY A 109 -14.42 -6.58 -32.94
N PRO A 110 -15.24 -5.52 -32.87
CA PRO A 110 -14.76 -4.15 -32.84
C PRO A 110 -14.30 -3.68 -31.46
N ASN A 111 -14.53 -4.45 -30.42
CA ASN A 111 -14.27 -4.05 -29.02
C ASN A 111 -12.89 -4.49 -28.57
N THR A 112 -12.22 -3.63 -27.81
CA THR A 112 -10.91 -3.90 -27.19
C THR A 112 -11.02 -3.77 -25.67
N TYR A 113 -10.52 -4.79 -24.98
CA TYR A 113 -10.50 -4.88 -23.53
C TYR A 113 -9.06 -4.94 -23.04
N LYS A 114 -8.78 -4.42 -21.87
CA LYS A 114 -7.48 -4.56 -21.18
C LYS A 114 -7.54 -5.77 -20.26
N GLY A 115 -6.42 -6.46 -20.10
CA GLY A 115 -6.32 -7.58 -19.15
C GLY A 115 -4.89 -8.02 -18.92
N GLU A 116 -4.70 -8.76 -17.82
CA GLU A 116 -3.44 -9.42 -17.50
C GLU A 116 -3.41 -10.80 -18.15
N ILE A 117 -2.46 -11.00 -19.07
CA ILE A 117 -2.34 -12.28 -19.79
C ILE A 117 -1.08 -13.01 -19.34
N ILE A 118 -1.25 -14.27 -18.98
CA ILE A 118 -0.16 -15.18 -18.65
C ILE A 118 -0.01 -16.21 -19.77
N THR A 119 1.21 -16.46 -20.22
CA THR A 119 1.55 -17.56 -21.12
C THR A 119 2.05 -18.73 -20.31
N ALA A 120 1.39 -19.88 -20.42
CA ALA A 120 1.71 -21.08 -19.66
C ALA A 120 1.37 -22.36 -20.44
N ASP A 121 1.76 -23.52 -19.89
CA ASP A 121 1.35 -24.84 -20.40
C ASP A 121 0.12 -25.40 -19.66
N SER A 122 -0.29 -26.61 -20.03
CA SER A 122 -1.45 -27.31 -19.47
C SER A 122 -1.33 -27.65 -17.98
N LEU A 123 -0.11 -27.64 -17.42
CA LEU A 123 0.14 -27.92 -16.01
C LEU A 123 -0.12 -26.71 -15.09
N PHE A 124 -0.36 -25.54 -15.66
CA PHE A 124 -0.59 -24.29 -14.91
C PHE A 124 -1.68 -24.45 -13.85
N PHE A 125 -2.88 -24.87 -14.27
CA PHE A 125 -4.03 -24.98 -13.37
C PHE A 125 -3.83 -26.02 -12.28
N GLN A 126 -3.11 -27.12 -12.62
CA GLN A 126 -2.80 -28.20 -11.67
C GLN A 126 -1.72 -27.78 -10.67
N THR A 127 -0.66 -27.13 -11.17
CA THR A 127 0.44 -26.61 -10.33
C THR A 127 -0.07 -25.58 -9.33
N MET A 128 -0.89 -24.64 -9.79
CA MET A 128 -1.43 -23.57 -8.92
C MET A 128 -2.68 -24.00 -8.15
N GLY A 129 -3.36 -25.09 -8.56
CA GLY A 129 -4.60 -25.54 -7.93
C GLY A 129 -5.78 -24.61 -8.19
N ILE A 130 -5.81 -23.95 -9.35
CA ILE A 130 -6.87 -23.03 -9.77
C ILE A 130 -8.04 -23.86 -10.37
N PRO A 131 -9.28 -23.68 -9.91
CA PRO A 131 -10.43 -24.42 -10.43
C PRO A 131 -10.80 -23.97 -11.85
N ILE A 132 -11.04 -24.95 -12.74
CA ILE A 132 -11.67 -24.74 -14.03
C ILE A 132 -13.20 -24.85 -13.85
N ILE A 133 -13.92 -23.83 -14.27
CA ILE A 133 -15.39 -23.77 -14.21
C ILE A 133 -16.00 -24.43 -15.43
N ARG A 134 -15.43 -24.20 -16.62
CA ARG A 134 -15.90 -24.76 -17.89
C ARG A 134 -14.72 -25.04 -18.81
N GLY A 135 -14.82 -26.06 -19.64
CA GLY A 135 -13.75 -26.51 -20.55
C GLY A 135 -12.91 -27.64 -19.96
N ASP A 136 -11.93 -28.13 -20.72
CA ASP A 136 -10.97 -29.16 -20.29
C ASP A 136 -9.56 -28.56 -20.24
N VAL A 137 -8.86 -28.76 -19.12
CA VAL A 137 -7.44 -28.33 -18.95
C VAL A 137 -6.54 -28.85 -20.08
N LYS A 138 -6.84 -30.05 -20.59
CA LYS A 138 -6.06 -30.65 -21.69
C LYS A 138 -6.07 -29.81 -22.97
N ASP A 139 -7.14 -29.05 -23.20
CA ASP A 139 -7.24 -28.16 -24.37
C ASP A 139 -6.19 -27.02 -24.33
N MET A 140 -5.60 -26.73 -23.15
CA MET A 140 -4.49 -25.78 -23.04
C MET A 140 -3.24 -26.23 -23.82
N ALA A 141 -3.11 -27.51 -24.13
CA ALA A 141 -2.04 -28.02 -25.01
C ALA A 141 -2.23 -27.62 -26.50
N MET A 142 -3.42 -27.17 -26.88
CA MET A 142 -3.67 -26.68 -28.23
C MET A 142 -2.97 -25.32 -28.45
N PRO A 143 -2.29 -25.14 -29.59
CA PRO A 143 -1.48 -23.94 -29.84
C PRO A 143 -2.25 -22.62 -29.70
N GLN A 144 -3.50 -22.57 -30.16
CA GLN A 144 -4.33 -21.36 -30.12
C GLN A 144 -5.30 -21.30 -28.93
N ALA A 145 -5.07 -22.09 -27.88
CA ALA A 145 -5.95 -22.08 -26.74
C ALA A 145 -5.74 -20.86 -25.86
N ILE A 146 -6.84 -20.26 -25.42
CA ILE A 146 -6.88 -19.26 -24.35
C ILE A 146 -7.98 -19.61 -23.36
N PHE A 147 -7.67 -19.49 -22.08
CA PHE A 147 -8.60 -19.63 -20.98
C PHE A 147 -8.83 -18.25 -20.38
N LEU A 148 -10.08 -17.90 -20.07
CA LEU A 148 -10.44 -16.62 -19.48
C LEU A 148 -10.90 -16.80 -18.03
N SER A 149 -10.66 -15.79 -17.18
CA SER A 149 -11.31 -15.73 -15.89
C SER A 149 -12.83 -15.53 -16.07
N GLU A 150 -13.63 -15.93 -15.07
CA GLU A 150 -15.08 -15.83 -15.16
C GLU A 150 -15.55 -14.40 -15.37
N SER A 151 -15.00 -13.45 -14.64
CA SER A 151 -15.32 -12.03 -14.77
C SER A 151 -14.93 -11.47 -16.14
N LYS A 152 -13.75 -11.83 -16.67
CA LYS A 152 -13.29 -11.37 -17.98
C LYS A 152 -14.12 -11.98 -19.12
N ALA A 153 -14.49 -13.24 -19.01
CA ALA A 153 -15.40 -13.87 -19.97
C ALA A 153 -16.77 -13.18 -19.98
N ARG A 154 -17.31 -12.81 -18.82
CA ARG A 154 -18.57 -12.07 -18.71
C ARG A 154 -18.48 -10.66 -19.27
N GLU A 155 -17.36 -9.97 -19.04
CA GLU A 155 -17.08 -8.64 -19.57
C GLU A 155 -17.04 -8.62 -21.10
N ILE A 156 -16.32 -9.57 -21.71
CA ILE A 156 -16.11 -9.63 -23.16
C ILE A 156 -17.38 -10.10 -23.89
N PHE A 157 -18.05 -11.15 -23.40
CA PHE A 157 -19.13 -11.83 -24.11
C PHE A 157 -20.54 -11.44 -23.64
N GLN A 158 -20.68 -10.65 -22.56
CA GLN A 158 -21.94 -10.06 -22.08
C GLN A 158 -23.10 -11.07 -21.95
N GLY A 159 -22.79 -12.33 -21.63
CA GLY A 159 -23.77 -13.41 -21.44
C GLY A 159 -23.86 -14.42 -22.61
N GLU A 160 -23.20 -14.18 -23.73
CA GLU A 160 -23.01 -15.19 -24.76
C GLU A 160 -22.06 -16.30 -24.27
N ASP A 161 -22.19 -17.50 -24.83
CA ASP A 161 -21.25 -18.57 -24.55
C ASP A 161 -19.87 -18.28 -25.16
N PRO A 162 -18.82 -18.13 -24.34
CA PRO A 162 -17.48 -17.80 -24.82
C PRO A 162 -16.74 -18.97 -25.45
N LEU A 163 -17.11 -20.24 -25.13
CA LEU A 163 -16.37 -21.42 -25.60
C LEU A 163 -16.41 -21.54 -27.13
N GLY A 164 -15.24 -21.75 -27.73
CA GLY A 164 -15.08 -21.86 -29.18
C GLY A 164 -15.05 -20.54 -29.93
N LYS A 165 -15.24 -19.40 -29.27
CA LYS A 165 -15.17 -18.07 -29.90
C LYS A 165 -13.70 -17.66 -30.11
N ALA A 166 -13.45 -16.91 -31.17
CA ALA A 166 -12.13 -16.38 -31.49
C ALA A 166 -11.90 -15.03 -30.80
N LEU A 167 -10.67 -14.83 -30.34
CA LEU A 167 -10.16 -13.59 -29.76
C LEU A 167 -8.80 -13.28 -30.35
N ILE A 168 -8.49 -11.99 -30.44
CA ILE A 168 -7.13 -11.52 -30.70
C ILE A 168 -6.56 -11.01 -29.36
N ALA A 169 -5.40 -11.50 -28.96
CA ALA A 169 -4.86 -11.17 -27.65
C ALA A 169 -3.34 -10.97 -27.67
N GLY A 170 -2.86 -10.16 -26.71
CA GLY A 170 -1.45 -9.84 -26.53
C GLY A 170 -1.00 -8.60 -27.29
N ALA A 171 0.23 -8.14 -27.00
CA ALA A 171 0.82 -6.96 -27.64
C ALA A 171 1.06 -7.14 -29.14
N GLU A 172 1.22 -8.37 -29.60
CA GLU A 172 1.49 -8.74 -30.99
C GLU A 172 0.23 -9.22 -31.72
N GLU A 173 -0.94 -9.10 -31.11
CA GLU A 173 -2.26 -9.36 -31.72
C GLU A 173 -2.42 -10.77 -32.31
N TYR A 174 -2.13 -11.81 -31.52
CA TYR A 174 -2.29 -13.19 -31.98
C TYR A 174 -3.73 -13.70 -31.85
N ASP A 175 -4.09 -14.60 -32.79
CA ASP A 175 -5.40 -15.26 -32.81
C ASP A 175 -5.47 -16.42 -31.82
N TYR A 176 -6.48 -16.38 -30.94
CA TYR A 176 -6.76 -17.44 -29.96
C TYR A 176 -8.22 -17.90 -30.05
N ILE A 177 -8.48 -19.10 -29.56
CA ILE A 177 -9.82 -19.69 -29.41
C ILE A 177 -10.05 -19.93 -27.93
N VAL A 178 -11.15 -19.43 -27.38
CA VAL A 178 -11.53 -19.67 -25.98
C VAL A 178 -11.84 -21.14 -25.79
N LYS A 179 -11.06 -21.83 -24.95
CA LYS A 179 -11.18 -23.26 -24.65
C LYS A 179 -11.63 -23.54 -23.23
N GLY A 180 -11.57 -22.58 -22.35
CA GLY A 180 -12.02 -22.76 -20.97
C GLY A 180 -12.23 -21.46 -20.23
N ILE A 181 -12.89 -21.61 -19.08
CA ILE A 181 -13.14 -20.54 -18.10
C ILE A 181 -12.65 -21.05 -16.75
N PHE A 182 -11.82 -20.26 -16.08
CA PHE A 182 -11.33 -20.53 -14.73
C PHE A 182 -11.92 -19.56 -13.71
N ALA A 183 -11.86 -19.93 -12.44
CA ALA A 183 -12.36 -19.11 -11.34
C ALA A 183 -11.55 -17.81 -11.21
N ASP A 184 -12.24 -16.72 -10.91
CA ASP A 184 -11.60 -15.44 -10.64
C ASP A 184 -10.55 -15.56 -9.54
N LEU A 185 -9.43 -14.91 -9.74
CA LEU A 185 -8.34 -14.86 -8.79
C LEU A 185 -8.56 -13.68 -7.82
N PRO A 186 -8.40 -13.88 -6.50
CA PRO A 186 -8.53 -12.80 -5.56
C PRO A 186 -7.37 -11.80 -5.68
N GLU A 187 -7.56 -10.59 -5.17
CA GLU A 187 -6.56 -9.53 -5.28
C GLU A 187 -5.32 -9.74 -4.37
N ASN A 188 -5.45 -10.57 -3.33
CA ASN A 188 -4.36 -10.89 -2.39
C ASN A 188 -3.48 -12.05 -2.85
N ILE A 189 -3.12 -12.05 -4.12
CA ILE A 189 -2.18 -12.99 -4.69
C ILE A 189 -1.15 -12.28 -5.57
N GLY A 190 0.05 -12.87 -5.65
CA GLY A 190 1.15 -12.33 -6.45
C GLY A 190 0.97 -12.52 -7.95
N LEU A 191 0.23 -13.54 -8.37
CA LEU A 191 0.02 -13.89 -9.78
C LEU A 191 -1.34 -13.39 -10.26
N LYS A 192 -1.35 -12.33 -11.07
CA LYS A 192 -2.59 -11.77 -11.65
C LYS A 192 -2.80 -12.31 -13.05
N ALA A 193 -4.00 -12.83 -13.32
CA ALA A 193 -4.37 -13.33 -14.63
C ALA A 193 -5.86 -13.11 -14.91
N ASP A 194 -6.16 -12.37 -15.96
CA ASP A 194 -7.49 -12.28 -16.59
C ASP A 194 -7.64 -13.35 -17.68
N ALA A 195 -6.49 -13.71 -18.30
CA ALA A 195 -6.43 -14.76 -19.31
C ALA A 195 -5.13 -15.55 -19.21
N VAL A 196 -5.20 -16.83 -19.58
CA VAL A 196 -4.03 -17.71 -19.70
C VAL A 196 -3.99 -18.25 -21.13
N ASN A 197 -2.97 -17.93 -21.89
CA ASN A 197 -2.78 -18.43 -23.25
C ASN A 197 -1.75 -19.54 -23.31
N SER A 198 -1.89 -20.37 -24.35
CA SER A 198 -1.02 -21.52 -24.53
C SER A 198 0.40 -21.12 -24.94
N VAL A 199 1.39 -21.62 -24.22
CA VAL A 199 2.81 -21.53 -24.59
C VAL A 199 3.12 -22.26 -25.90
N HIS A 200 2.24 -23.16 -26.37
CA HIS A 200 2.39 -23.90 -27.59
C HIS A 200 2.03 -23.10 -28.86
N HIS A 201 1.56 -21.86 -28.72
CA HIS A 201 1.30 -20.99 -29.85
C HIS A 201 2.59 -20.85 -30.71
N PRO A 202 2.50 -20.95 -32.08
CA PRO A 202 3.69 -20.95 -32.95
C PRO A 202 4.64 -19.79 -32.71
N MET A 203 4.13 -18.61 -32.38
CA MET A 203 4.95 -17.42 -32.11
C MET A 203 5.72 -17.51 -30.79
N HIS A 204 5.22 -18.26 -29.81
CA HIS A 204 5.97 -18.52 -28.57
C HIS A 204 7.05 -19.60 -28.77
N LEU A 205 6.93 -20.42 -29.79
CA LEU A 205 7.92 -21.48 -30.08
C LEU A 205 9.28 -20.93 -30.45
N THR A 206 9.36 -19.79 -31.14
CA THR A 206 10.62 -19.12 -31.47
C THR A 206 11.40 -18.67 -30.24
N TRP A 207 10.72 -18.37 -29.16
CA TRP A 207 11.29 -17.94 -27.87
C TRP A 207 11.62 -19.14 -26.95
N ARG A 208 11.12 -20.33 -27.28
CA ARG A 208 11.11 -21.49 -26.39
C ARG A 208 12.10 -22.58 -26.77
N MET A 209 12.42 -22.76 -28.04
CA MET A 209 13.05 -23.99 -28.55
C MET A 209 14.41 -23.83 -29.24
N GLY A 210 15.15 -22.78 -28.95
CA GLY A 210 16.52 -22.66 -29.49
C GLY A 210 17.58 -23.09 -28.48
N LYS A 211 18.80 -23.26 -28.92
CA LYS A 211 19.99 -23.30 -28.05
C LYS A 211 20.06 -22.11 -27.11
N THR A 212 19.36 -21.01 -27.47
CA THR A 212 19.22 -19.78 -26.72
C THR A 212 18.37 -19.91 -25.44
N ASP A 213 17.56 -20.95 -25.29
CA ASP A 213 16.72 -21.12 -24.08
C ASP A 213 17.51 -21.43 -22.81
N TRP A 214 18.76 -21.89 -22.97
CA TRP A 214 19.70 -22.16 -21.89
C TRP A 214 20.56 -20.95 -21.52
N THR A 215 20.79 -20.06 -22.45
CA THR A 215 21.69 -18.91 -22.31
C THR A 215 20.95 -17.59 -22.29
N ASN A 216 19.76 -17.54 -22.91
CA ASN A 216 19.05 -16.30 -23.16
C ASN A 216 17.89 -16.13 -22.19
N GLY A 217 18.19 -15.52 -21.08
CA GLY A 217 17.20 -14.77 -20.38
C GLY A 217 16.36 -15.54 -19.37
N ARG A 218 16.57 -15.15 -18.19
CA ARG A 218 15.67 -15.26 -17.07
C ARG A 218 14.34 -14.54 -17.36
N ASN A 219 13.59 -15.01 -18.35
CA ASN A 219 12.33 -14.38 -18.78
C ASN A 219 11.09 -15.17 -18.33
N TRP A 220 11.31 -16.25 -17.58
CA TRP A 220 10.25 -17.13 -17.10
C TRP A 220 10.17 -17.09 -15.58
N ASN A 221 8.97 -17.10 -15.06
CA ASN A 221 8.71 -17.34 -13.65
C ASN A 221 8.23 -18.78 -13.51
N SER A 222 8.97 -19.62 -12.78
CA SER A 222 8.61 -21.02 -12.66
C SER A 222 8.06 -21.32 -11.27
N TYR A 223 7.05 -22.19 -11.24
CA TYR A 223 6.44 -22.70 -10.01
C TYR A 223 6.48 -24.21 -10.04
N ILE A 224 6.70 -24.82 -8.88
CA ILE A 224 6.60 -26.25 -8.68
C ILE A 224 5.67 -26.55 -7.53
N ARG A 225 4.94 -27.64 -7.64
CA ARG A 225 4.15 -28.23 -6.57
C ARG A 225 4.83 -29.50 -6.09
N LEU A 226 5.14 -29.55 -4.82
CA LEU A 226 5.70 -30.74 -4.19
C LEU A 226 4.61 -31.73 -3.84
N LYS A 227 4.97 -33.01 -3.87
CA LYS A 227 4.14 -34.09 -3.29
C LYS A 227 4.03 -33.92 -1.79
N LYS A 228 2.93 -34.35 -1.21
CA LYS A 228 2.70 -34.26 0.23
C LYS A 228 3.78 -34.99 1.03
N GLY A 229 4.48 -34.25 1.87
CA GLY A 229 5.60 -34.78 2.67
C GLY A 229 6.95 -34.81 1.97
N ALA A 230 7.07 -34.28 0.75
CA ALA A 230 8.35 -34.13 0.06
C ALA A 230 9.18 -33.02 0.73
N ASP A 231 10.50 -33.24 0.73
CA ASP A 231 11.48 -32.33 1.30
C ASP A 231 12.13 -31.47 0.21
N ILE A 232 11.95 -30.17 0.27
CA ILE A 232 12.56 -29.23 -0.66
C ILE A 232 14.08 -29.15 -0.50
N ASP A 233 14.60 -29.38 0.70
CA ASP A 233 16.04 -29.34 0.97
C ASP A 233 16.78 -30.48 0.25
N TYR A 234 16.11 -31.62 0.06
CA TYR A 234 16.65 -32.70 -0.75
C TYR A 234 16.86 -32.26 -2.21
N ILE A 235 15.93 -31.51 -2.77
CA ILE A 235 16.03 -30.96 -4.13
C ILE A 235 17.11 -29.87 -4.17
N ASN A 236 17.11 -28.93 -3.24
CA ASN A 236 18.07 -27.81 -3.16
C ASN A 236 19.53 -28.29 -3.16
N GLN A 237 19.82 -29.39 -2.47
CA GLN A 237 21.19 -29.93 -2.37
C GLN A 237 21.70 -30.57 -3.68
N ARG A 238 20.78 -30.98 -4.55
CA ARG A 238 21.10 -31.81 -5.74
C ARG A 238 20.87 -31.14 -7.08
N ILE A 239 19.89 -30.20 -7.14
CA ILE A 239 19.46 -29.60 -8.40
C ILE A 239 20.62 -28.94 -9.15
N ASN A 240 21.52 -28.25 -8.44
CA ASN A 240 22.60 -27.50 -9.07
C ASN A 240 23.62 -28.43 -9.75
N ALA A 241 23.91 -29.58 -9.14
CA ALA A 241 24.77 -30.60 -9.75
C ALA A 241 24.10 -31.26 -10.99
N VAL A 242 22.76 -31.37 -10.97
CA VAL A 242 22.00 -31.84 -12.15
C VAL A 242 22.02 -30.78 -13.24
N MET A 243 21.78 -29.52 -12.90
CA MET A 243 21.76 -28.41 -13.86
C MET A 243 23.10 -28.20 -14.57
N GLU A 244 24.25 -28.43 -13.90
CA GLU A 244 25.59 -28.35 -14.49
C GLU A 244 25.78 -29.26 -15.71
N ASN A 245 25.03 -30.37 -15.78
CA ASN A 245 25.08 -31.28 -16.94
C ASN A 245 24.34 -30.75 -18.18
N TYR A 246 23.47 -29.80 -18.01
CA TYR A 246 22.61 -29.23 -19.07
C TYR A 246 23.01 -27.82 -19.49
N LEU A 247 23.61 -27.06 -18.59
CA LEU A 247 23.96 -25.67 -18.85
C LEU A 247 25.23 -25.58 -19.73
N PRO A 248 25.22 -24.75 -20.78
CA PRO A 248 26.41 -24.52 -21.63
C PRO A 248 27.36 -23.53 -20.91
N THR A 249 27.96 -23.96 -19.81
CA THR A 249 28.77 -23.13 -18.92
C THR A 249 29.91 -22.39 -19.61
N LYS A 250 30.56 -23.03 -20.61
CA LYS A 250 31.61 -22.38 -21.40
C LYS A 250 31.09 -21.23 -22.24
N GLU A 251 29.97 -21.43 -22.93
CA GLU A 251 29.32 -20.41 -23.75
C GLU A 251 28.77 -19.24 -22.87
N MET A 252 28.24 -19.57 -21.71
CA MET A 252 27.76 -18.56 -20.72
C MET A 252 28.93 -17.72 -20.19
N TYR A 253 30.09 -18.34 -19.94
CA TYR A 253 31.27 -17.62 -19.51
C TYR A 253 31.85 -16.75 -20.64
N GLU A 254 31.99 -17.31 -21.87
CA GLU A 254 32.55 -16.57 -23.01
C GLU A 254 31.66 -15.39 -23.44
N LEU A 255 30.34 -15.56 -23.40
CA LEU A 255 29.42 -14.51 -23.86
C LEU A 255 29.07 -13.48 -22.77
N TYR A 256 28.97 -13.92 -21.53
CA TYR A 256 28.39 -13.08 -20.44
C TYR A 256 29.27 -13.02 -19.20
N GLY A 257 30.42 -13.71 -19.17
CA GLY A 257 31.28 -13.79 -17.98
C GLY A 257 30.64 -14.53 -16.78
N ILE A 258 29.57 -15.30 -17.02
CA ILE A 258 28.83 -16.00 -15.96
C ILE A 258 29.55 -17.31 -15.65
N ASP A 259 30.10 -17.43 -14.44
CA ASP A 259 30.80 -18.60 -13.97
C ASP A 259 29.83 -19.74 -13.60
N LYS A 260 28.73 -19.40 -12.96
CA LYS A 260 27.78 -20.36 -12.42
C LYS A 260 26.38 -19.81 -12.34
N MET A 261 25.39 -20.67 -12.63
CA MET A 261 23.98 -20.40 -12.36
C MET A 261 23.47 -21.32 -11.25
N ILE A 262 22.92 -20.77 -10.20
CA ILE A 262 22.40 -21.50 -9.04
C ILE A 262 20.87 -21.39 -9.03
N VAL A 263 20.18 -22.52 -9.07
CA VAL A 263 18.72 -22.59 -8.87
C VAL A 263 18.45 -22.80 -7.39
N SER A 264 17.49 -22.03 -6.86
CA SER A 264 17.01 -22.14 -5.49
C SER A 264 15.50 -21.98 -5.43
N PHE A 265 14.89 -22.29 -4.29
CA PHE A 265 13.44 -22.30 -4.14
C PHE A 265 13.01 -21.51 -2.92
N ALA A 266 11.85 -20.85 -3.03
CA ALA A 266 11.18 -20.25 -1.90
C ALA A 266 9.70 -20.67 -1.88
N PRO A 267 9.13 -20.94 -0.69
CA PRO A 267 7.70 -21.23 -0.60
C PRO A 267 6.88 -20.02 -1.05
N LEU A 268 5.80 -20.26 -1.80
CA LEU A 268 4.88 -19.21 -2.24
C LEU A 268 4.19 -18.56 -1.04
N LYS A 269 3.62 -19.40 -0.18
CA LYS A 269 2.97 -18.95 1.06
C LYS A 269 3.96 -18.22 1.97
N GLY A 270 3.63 -17.00 2.33
CA GLY A 270 4.44 -16.16 3.23
C GLY A 270 5.66 -15.50 2.57
N TYR A 271 5.90 -15.70 1.28
CA TYR A 271 6.97 -15.01 0.58
C TYR A 271 6.76 -13.50 0.54
N HIS A 272 5.52 -13.06 0.30
CA HIS A 272 5.13 -11.65 0.34
C HIS A 272 5.56 -10.95 1.63
N LEU A 273 5.49 -11.65 2.76
CA LEU A 273 5.90 -11.11 4.07
C LEU A 273 7.43 -11.03 4.28
N LYS A 274 8.24 -11.53 3.33
CA LYS A 274 9.70 -11.34 3.39
C LYS A 274 10.13 -9.95 2.94
N ASP A 275 9.28 -9.26 2.17
CA ASP A 275 9.54 -7.88 1.77
C ASP A 275 9.55 -6.95 3.00
N SER A 276 10.63 -6.17 3.14
CA SER A 276 10.80 -5.22 4.25
C SER A 276 9.75 -4.12 4.24
N LYS A 277 9.31 -3.68 3.06
CA LYS A 277 8.26 -2.65 2.90
C LYS A 277 6.92 -3.17 3.41
N VAL A 278 6.55 -4.40 3.02
CA VAL A 278 5.31 -5.05 3.50
C VAL A 278 5.33 -5.21 5.02
N ARG A 279 6.44 -5.70 5.60
CA ARG A 279 6.55 -5.84 7.06
C ARG A 279 6.46 -4.51 7.80
N THR A 280 7.14 -3.49 7.29
CA THR A 280 7.09 -2.13 7.88
C THR A 280 5.68 -1.55 7.80
N MET A 281 5.01 -1.69 6.65
CA MET A 281 3.61 -1.27 6.47
C MET A 281 2.69 -1.99 7.46
N LEU A 282 2.77 -3.32 7.57
CA LEU A 282 1.97 -4.12 8.50
C LEU A 282 2.20 -3.70 9.96
N PHE A 283 3.44 -3.48 10.36
CA PHE A 283 3.77 -3.01 11.69
C PHE A 283 3.12 -1.65 11.98
N ILE A 284 3.25 -0.69 11.06
CA ILE A 284 2.70 0.65 11.25
C ILE A 284 1.18 0.64 11.24
N LEU A 285 0.53 -0.05 10.29
CA LEU A 285 -0.94 -0.15 10.25
C LEU A 285 -1.50 -0.81 11.51
N SER A 286 -0.84 -1.87 12.01
CA SER A 286 -1.21 -2.53 13.26
C SER A 286 -1.04 -1.60 14.47
N LEU A 287 0.05 -0.84 14.51
CA LEU A 287 0.31 0.16 15.55
C LEU A 287 -0.75 1.25 15.54
N LEU A 288 -1.06 1.81 14.35
CA LEU A 288 -2.08 2.86 14.19
C LEU A 288 -3.47 2.37 14.61
N GLY A 289 -3.87 1.19 14.12
CA GLY A 289 -5.14 0.55 14.50
C GLY A 289 -5.23 0.31 16.01
N GLY A 290 -4.14 -0.18 16.61
CA GLY A 290 -4.02 -0.40 18.05
C GLY A 290 -4.10 0.88 18.87
N VAL A 291 -3.39 1.93 18.46
CA VAL A 291 -3.42 3.27 19.10
C VAL A 291 -4.82 3.88 19.06
N LEU A 292 -5.51 3.78 17.93
CA LEU A 292 -6.89 4.25 17.79
C LEU A 292 -7.86 3.48 18.69
N LEU A 293 -7.76 2.14 18.71
CA LEU A 293 -8.57 1.30 19.58
C LEU A 293 -8.35 1.61 21.06
N LEU A 294 -7.09 1.74 21.48
CA LEU A 294 -6.74 2.10 22.85
C LEU A 294 -7.31 3.48 23.23
N THR A 295 -7.14 4.47 22.34
CA THR A 295 -7.64 5.83 22.58
C THR A 295 -9.17 5.85 22.69
N ALA A 296 -9.88 5.16 21.79
CA ALA A 296 -11.34 5.05 21.83
C ALA A 296 -11.84 4.31 23.09
N SER A 297 -11.16 3.19 23.44
CA SER A 297 -11.47 2.42 24.63
C SER A 297 -11.24 3.22 25.91
N PHE A 298 -10.14 3.97 25.99
CA PHE A 298 -9.81 4.80 27.13
C PHE A 298 -10.74 6.00 27.26
N ASN A 299 -11.15 6.60 26.13
CA ASN A 299 -12.17 7.63 26.13
C ASN A 299 -13.51 7.11 26.68
N TYR A 300 -13.95 5.94 26.20
CA TYR A 300 -15.13 5.27 26.74
C TYR A 300 -15.00 5.01 28.25
N ALA A 301 -13.87 4.49 28.69
CA ALA A 301 -13.58 4.23 30.09
C ALA A 301 -13.63 5.51 30.93
N LEU A 302 -12.99 6.60 30.49
CA LEU A 302 -13.00 7.90 31.15
C LEU A 302 -14.43 8.42 31.33
N ILE A 303 -15.23 8.45 30.25
CA ILE A 303 -16.62 8.93 30.29
C ILE A 303 -17.46 8.03 31.22
N SER A 304 -17.28 6.71 31.16
CA SER A 304 -18.04 5.76 31.98
C SER A 304 -17.72 5.89 33.45
N ILE A 305 -16.43 6.01 33.81
CA ILE A 305 -16.00 6.12 35.19
C ILE A 305 -16.30 7.52 35.75
N SER A 306 -16.27 8.57 34.93
CA SER A 306 -16.68 9.91 35.35
C SER A 306 -18.17 9.99 35.79
N ALA A 307 -19.01 9.09 35.30
CA ALA A 307 -20.40 8.96 35.74
C ALA A 307 -20.56 8.14 37.04
N LEU A 308 -19.47 7.59 37.61
CA LEU A 308 -19.51 6.72 38.78
C LEU A 308 -20.10 7.35 40.03
N PRO A 309 -19.80 8.61 40.40
CA PRO A 309 -20.42 9.26 41.58
C PRO A 309 -21.94 9.35 41.48
N GLN A 310 -22.49 9.57 40.28
CA GLN A 310 -23.95 9.65 40.08
C GLN A 310 -24.62 8.27 40.17
N ARG A 311 -23.89 7.21 39.83
CA ARG A 311 -24.38 5.81 39.86
C ARG A 311 -24.13 5.12 41.20
N ALA A 312 -23.23 5.67 42.02
CA ALA A 312 -22.85 5.04 43.28
C ALA A 312 -24.05 4.77 44.21
N LYS A 313 -25.02 5.72 44.31
CA LYS A 313 -26.24 5.54 45.10
C LYS A 313 -27.04 4.33 44.62
N ALA A 314 -27.28 4.21 43.30
CA ALA A 314 -28.03 3.10 42.71
C ALA A 314 -27.29 1.75 42.94
N ILE A 315 -25.98 1.72 42.78
CA ILE A 315 -25.14 0.53 43.04
C ILE A 315 -25.19 0.16 44.52
N GLY A 316 -25.16 1.15 45.42
CA GLY A 316 -25.31 0.94 46.87
C GLY A 316 -26.64 0.27 47.22
N VAL A 317 -27.75 0.79 46.69
CA VAL A 317 -29.09 0.19 46.87
C VAL A 317 -29.12 -1.25 46.36
N HIS A 318 -28.58 -1.54 45.18
CA HIS A 318 -28.49 -2.92 44.67
C HIS A 318 -27.67 -3.84 45.57
N LYS A 319 -26.52 -3.36 46.10
CA LYS A 319 -25.72 -4.15 47.05
C LYS A 319 -26.41 -4.37 48.40
N CYS A 320 -27.13 -3.36 48.90
CA CYS A 320 -27.96 -3.49 50.12
C CYS A 320 -29.12 -4.50 49.89
N SER A 321 -29.61 -4.63 48.66
CA SER A 321 -30.61 -5.61 48.29
C SER A 321 -30.03 -6.98 47.94
N GLY A 322 -28.75 -7.26 48.30
CA GLY A 322 -28.11 -8.55 48.17
C GLY A 322 -27.36 -8.80 46.83
N ALA A 323 -27.16 -7.79 46.00
CA ALA A 323 -26.40 -7.92 44.77
C ALA A 323 -24.90 -8.05 45.05
N GLY A 324 -24.29 -9.19 44.69
CA GLY A 324 -22.85 -9.41 44.78
C GLY A 324 -22.07 -8.61 43.73
N ALA A 325 -20.73 -8.55 43.89
CA ALA A 325 -19.83 -7.86 42.94
C ALA A 325 -19.98 -8.37 41.50
N GLY A 326 -20.18 -9.68 41.30
CA GLY A 326 -20.42 -10.28 39.97
C GLY A 326 -21.70 -9.80 39.31
N SER A 327 -22.78 -9.54 40.09
CA SER A 327 -24.02 -9.00 39.56
C SER A 327 -23.87 -7.56 39.07
N ILE A 328 -23.10 -6.75 39.78
CA ILE A 328 -22.79 -5.38 39.37
C ILE A 328 -21.89 -5.37 38.12
N PHE A 329 -20.88 -6.25 38.08
CA PHE A 329 -20.05 -6.42 36.88
C PHE A 329 -20.88 -6.81 35.67
N ALA A 330 -21.79 -7.76 35.81
CA ALA A 330 -22.68 -8.21 34.73
C ALA A 330 -23.62 -7.10 34.24
N MET A 331 -24.09 -6.18 35.08
CA MET A 331 -24.85 -4.99 34.62
C MET A 331 -23.98 -4.12 33.72
N PHE A 332 -22.74 -3.94 34.07
CA PHE A 332 -21.77 -3.14 33.30
C PHE A 332 -21.39 -3.83 31.98
N PHE A 333 -21.22 -5.15 32.03
CA PHE A 333 -20.96 -5.99 30.85
C PHE A 333 -22.06 -5.82 29.80
N TRP A 334 -23.32 -5.96 30.19
CA TRP A 334 -24.44 -5.78 29.26
C TRP A 334 -24.60 -4.35 28.76
N GLU A 335 -24.34 -3.33 29.59
CA GLU A 335 -24.34 -1.94 29.16
C GLU A 335 -23.24 -1.69 28.10
N THR A 336 -22.01 -2.15 28.35
CA THR A 336 -20.90 -2.04 27.42
C THR A 336 -21.18 -2.81 26.14
N PHE A 337 -21.75 -4.02 26.24
CA PHE A 337 -22.12 -4.85 25.09
C PHE A 337 -23.08 -4.10 24.15
N PHE A 338 -24.16 -3.54 24.68
CA PHE A 338 -25.13 -2.81 23.85
C PHE A 338 -24.56 -1.54 23.25
N ILE A 339 -23.72 -0.79 24.01
CA ILE A 339 -23.08 0.41 23.49
C ILE A 339 -22.13 0.05 22.35
N ILE A 340 -21.32 -0.99 22.50
CA ILE A 340 -20.39 -1.46 21.44
C ILE A 340 -21.19 -1.99 20.25
N LEU A 341 -22.25 -2.75 20.47
CA LEU A 341 -23.11 -3.25 19.38
C LEU A 341 -23.67 -2.11 18.53
N ILE A 342 -24.20 -1.06 19.17
CA ILE A 342 -24.70 0.14 18.48
C ILE A 342 -23.53 0.83 17.74
N SER A 343 -22.35 0.90 18.37
CA SER A 343 -21.17 1.52 17.77
C SER A 343 -20.65 0.74 16.55
N VAL A 344 -20.71 -0.60 16.59
CA VAL A 344 -20.35 -1.48 15.46
C VAL A 344 -21.32 -1.28 14.29
N VAL A 345 -22.63 -1.23 14.57
CA VAL A 345 -23.64 -0.96 13.54
C VAL A 345 -23.41 0.39 12.87
N PHE A 346 -23.13 1.43 13.67
CA PHE A 346 -22.87 2.75 13.13
C PHE A 346 -21.53 2.83 12.38
N ALA A 347 -20.48 2.17 12.88
CA ALA A 347 -19.21 2.02 12.16
C ALA A 347 -19.39 1.27 10.83
N GLY A 348 -20.16 0.18 10.82
CA GLY A 348 -20.52 -0.56 9.60
C GLY A 348 -21.27 0.29 8.59
N PHE A 349 -22.21 1.14 9.07
CA PHE A 349 -22.88 2.11 8.22
C PHE A 349 -21.89 3.11 7.59
N LEU A 350 -20.95 3.64 8.37
CA LEU A 350 -19.91 4.54 7.84
C LEU A 350 -19.01 3.82 6.82
N ILE A 351 -18.58 2.59 7.13
CA ILE A 351 -17.75 1.77 6.21
C ILE A 351 -18.46 1.59 4.87
N PHE A 352 -19.75 1.25 4.89
CA PHE A 352 -20.54 1.07 3.67
C PHE A 352 -20.75 2.38 2.91
N GLN A 353 -21.00 3.49 3.63
CA GLN A 353 -21.22 4.81 3.01
C GLN A 353 -19.95 5.35 2.32
N PHE A 354 -18.78 5.08 2.90
CA PHE A 354 -17.48 5.54 2.38
C PHE A 354 -16.73 4.44 1.60
N ARG A 355 -17.42 3.39 1.12
CA ARG A 355 -16.78 2.25 0.46
C ARG A 355 -15.86 2.63 -0.70
N GLU A 356 -16.27 3.56 -1.57
CA GLU A 356 -15.48 3.99 -2.73
C GLU A 356 -14.17 4.68 -2.29
N ILE A 357 -14.24 5.53 -1.26
CA ILE A 357 -13.04 6.15 -0.68
C ILE A 357 -12.14 5.10 -0.02
N ILE A 358 -12.72 4.07 0.61
CA ILE A 358 -11.97 2.99 1.23
C ILE A 358 -11.26 2.15 0.15
N GLU A 359 -11.93 1.84 -0.96
CA GLU A 359 -11.31 1.18 -2.11
C GLU A 359 -10.14 1.99 -2.67
N ASP A 360 -10.34 3.28 -2.92
CA ASP A 360 -9.28 4.18 -3.39
C ASP A 360 -8.09 4.28 -2.41
N MET A 361 -8.36 4.24 -1.11
CA MET A 361 -7.34 4.33 -0.07
C MET A 361 -6.61 3.03 0.20
N THR A 362 -7.25 1.89 -0.02
CA THR A 362 -6.66 0.57 0.26
C THR A 362 -6.16 -0.12 -0.99
N GLU A 363 -6.51 0.38 -2.18
CA GLU A 363 -6.27 -0.29 -3.48
C GLU A 363 -6.81 -1.72 -3.53
N VAL A 364 -7.79 -2.01 -2.71
CA VAL A 364 -8.42 -3.32 -2.62
C VAL A 364 -9.92 -3.16 -2.77
N ASN A 365 -10.52 -3.99 -3.60
CA ASN A 365 -11.97 -4.02 -3.74
C ASN A 365 -12.63 -4.28 -2.38
N PHE A 366 -13.70 -3.58 -2.09
CA PHE A 366 -14.41 -3.62 -0.81
C PHE A 366 -14.78 -5.04 -0.38
N TYR A 367 -15.25 -5.86 -1.32
CA TYR A 367 -15.66 -7.24 -1.02
C TYR A 367 -14.47 -8.15 -0.73
N ASN A 368 -13.31 -7.91 -1.35
CA ASN A 368 -12.08 -8.65 -1.06
C ASN A 368 -11.48 -8.23 0.28
N LEU A 369 -11.55 -6.94 0.61
CA LEU A 369 -11.08 -6.41 1.91
C LEU A 369 -11.90 -7.00 3.08
N PHE A 370 -13.19 -7.25 2.90
CA PHE A 370 -14.10 -7.81 3.90
C PHE A 370 -14.58 -9.24 3.54
N SER A 371 -13.72 -10.04 2.90
CA SER A 371 -13.97 -11.44 2.63
C SER A 371 -13.99 -12.26 3.92
N MET A 372 -14.56 -13.49 3.87
CA MET A 372 -14.59 -14.37 5.04
C MET A 372 -13.21 -14.68 5.60
N GLU A 373 -12.19 -14.67 4.75
CA GLU A 373 -10.78 -14.92 5.11
C GLU A 373 -10.14 -13.75 5.88
N THR A 374 -10.62 -12.52 5.67
CA THR A 374 -10.07 -11.31 6.30
C THR A 374 -10.87 -10.83 7.51
N LEU A 375 -12.11 -11.30 7.71
CA LEU A 375 -12.99 -10.86 8.80
C LEU A 375 -12.45 -11.11 10.21
N TRP A 376 -11.45 -11.97 10.38
CA TRP A 376 -10.82 -12.18 11.68
C TRP A 376 -10.14 -10.89 12.21
N GLY A 377 -9.58 -10.03 11.33
CA GLY A 377 -8.96 -8.76 11.70
C GLY A 377 -9.97 -7.78 12.33
N PRO A 378 -11.08 -7.41 11.64
CA PRO A 378 -12.20 -6.66 12.22
C PRO A 378 -12.75 -7.27 13.51
N THR A 379 -12.93 -8.59 13.55
CA THR A 379 -13.44 -9.27 14.75
C THR A 379 -12.48 -9.14 15.93
N LEU A 380 -11.18 -9.25 15.68
CA LEU A 380 -10.14 -9.02 16.69
C LEU A 380 -10.22 -7.58 17.24
N ALA A 381 -10.37 -6.57 16.35
CA ALA A 381 -10.50 -5.17 16.75
C ALA A 381 -11.69 -4.95 17.69
N ILE A 382 -12.86 -5.47 17.31
CA ILE A 382 -14.08 -5.38 18.12
C ILE A 382 -13.91 -6.09 19.47
N GLY A 383 -13.30 -7.29 19.46
CA GLY A 383 -13.03 -8.08 20.66
C GLY A 383 -12.08 -7.37 21.64
N LEU A 384 -10.99 -6.80 21.13
CA LEU A 384 -10.03 -6.03 21.94
C LEU A 384 -10.69 -4.80 22.56
N LEU A 385 -11.45 -4.05 21.78
CA LEU A 385 -12.19 -2.87 22.28
C LEU A 385 -13.17 -3.28 23.37
N PHE A 386 -13.89 -4.39 23.20
CA PHE A 386 -14.83 -4.89 24.19
C PHE A 386 -14.13 -5.28 25.50
N VAL A 387 -13.03 -6.01 25.42
CA VAL A 387 -12.27 -6.42 26.61
C VAL A 387 -11.75 -5.21 27.37
N ILE A 388 -11.09 -4.25 26.70
CA ILE A 388 -10.52 -3.05 27.34
C ILE A 388 -11.63 -2.16 27.91
N GLY A 389 -12.69 -1.90 27.15
CA GLY A 389 -13.81 -1.05 27.52
C GLY A 389 -14.67 -1.63 28.65
N CYS A 390 -14.78 -2.96 28.76
CA CYS A 390 -15.57 -3.62 29.76
C CYS A 390 -14.82 -3.88 31.08
N VAL A 391 -13.59 -4.43 31.00
CA VAL A 391 -12.90 -4.94 32.18
C VAL A 391 -12.51 -3.84 33.14
N LEU A 392 -11.93 -2.73 32.65
CA LEU A 392 -11.44 -1.65 33.50
C LEU A 392 -12.58 -0.95 34.26
N PRO A 393 -13.62 -0.39 33.59
CA PRO A 393 -14.73 0.22 34.30
C PRO A 393 -15.52 -0.80 35.15
N GLY A 394 -15.76 -2.01 34.61
CA GLY A 394 -16.51 -3.04 35.28
C GLY A 394 -15.90 -3.47 36.62
N LYS A 395 -14.58 -3.66 36.70
CA LYS A 395 -13.87 -3.92 37.97
C LYS A 395 -14.01 -2.76 38.95
N MET A 396 -13.89 -1.52 38.47
CA MET A 396 -14.00 -0.34 39.34
C MET A 396 -15.42 -0.20 39.93
N PHE A 397 -16.46 -0.42 39.13
CA PHE A 397 -17.86 -0.36 39.60
C PHE A 397 -18.17 -1.50 40.59
N SER A 398 -17.66 -2.71 40.34
CA SER A 398 -17.89 -3.86 41.22
C SER A 398 -17.21 -3.72 42.60
N ALA A 399 -16.08 -2.98 42.65
CA ALA A 399 -15.28 -2.80 43.85
C ALA A 399 -15.84 -1.74 44.86
N ILE A 400 -16.89 -0.97 44.48
CA ILE A 400 -17.48 0.04 45.38
C ILE A 400 -18.04 -0.61 46.63
N HIS A 401 -17.56 -0.18 47.81
CA HIS A 401 -18.08 -0.64 49.10
C HIS A 401 -19.34 0.14 49.50
N VAL A 402 -20.34 -0.55 50.06
CA VAL A 402 -21.63 0.03 50.52
C VAL A 402 -21.42 1.20 51.51
N THR A 403 -20.46 1.03 52.44
CA THR A 403 -20.12 2.06 53.44
C THR A 403 -19.61 3.38 52.82
N GLN A 404 -18.92 3.29 51.70
CA GLN A 404 -18.43 4.46 50.98
C GLN A 404 -19.57 5.25 50.26
N VAL A 405 -20.64 4.56 49.85
CA VAL A 405 -21.79 5.19 49.19
C VAL A 405 -22.54 6.13 50.13
N PHE A 406 -22.72 5.75 51.38
CA PHE A 406 -23.46 6.52 52.38
C PHE A 406 -22.65 7.64 53.04
N ARG A 407 -21.30 7.58 52.99
CA ARG A 407 -20.39 8.62 53.49
C ARG A 407 -19.97 9.68 52.46
N ARG A 408 -20.71 9.87 51.34
CA ARG A 408 -20.30 10.58 50.13
C ARG A 408 -19.07 9.92 49.47
N TYR A 409 -19.32 9.17 48.41
CA TYR A 409 -18.30 8.51 47.62
C TYR A 409 -17.25 9.53 47.15
N THR A 410 -16.06 9.48 47.76
CA THR A 410 -14.89 10.22 47.28
C THR A 410 -14.02 9.24 46.55
N GLU A 411 -13.82 9.51 45.26
CA GLU A 411 -12.89 8.72 44.48
C GLU A 411 -11.48 8.71 45.10
N GLY A 412 -10.88 7.52 45.26
CA GLY A 412 -9.50 7.38 45.72
C GLY A 412 -8.47 8.06 44.80
N LYS A 413 -7.19 7.94 45.10
CA LYS A 413 -6.11 8.62 44.35
C LYS A 413 -6.29 8.55 42.84
N LYS A 414 -6.22 9.68 42.14
CA LYS A 414 -6.50 9.94 40.72
C LYS A 414 -5.58 9.30 39.69
N ASN A 415 -4.58 8.53 40.06
CA ASN A 415 -3.48 8.15 39.17
C ASN A 415 -3.92 7.45 37.87
N TRP A 416 -5.00 6.69 37.88
CA TRP A 416 -5.49 5.99 36.69
C TRP A 416 -6.09 6.93 35.62
N LYS A 417 -6.79 8.02 36.03
CA LYS A 417 -7.32 9.01 35.06
C LYS A 417 -6.17 9.74 34.36
N HIS A 418 -5.12 10.05 35.12
CA HIS A 418 -3.93 10.68 34.55
C HIS A 418 -3.23 9.75 33.57
N LEU A 419 -3.16 8.44 33.84
CA LEU A 419 -2.59 7.45 32.91
C LEU A 419 -3.37 7.36 31.61
N LEU A 420 -4.73 7.33 31.68
CA LEU A 420 -5.57 7.28 30.49
C LEU A 420 -5.41 8.54 29.62
N LEU A 421 -5.40 9.72 30.27
CA LEU A 421 -5.15 10.99 29.56
C LEU A 421 -3.72 11.06 28.99
N PHE A 422 -2.73 10.59 29.73
CA PHE A 422 -1.34 10.54 29.25
C PHE A 422 -1.25 9.74 27.94
N VAL A 423 -1.83 8.55 27.89
CA VAL A 423 -1.82 7.72 26.67
C VAL A 423 -2.58 8.41 25.53
N GLN A 424 -3.74 9.05 25.79
CA GLN A 424 -4.48 9.79 24.76
C GLN A 424 -3.67 10.96 24.20
N PHE A 425 -3.02 11.76 25.06
CA PHE A 425 -2.21 12.90 24.62
C PHE A 425 -0.96 12.47 23.88
N LEU A 426 -0.30 11.40 24.34
CA LEU A 426 0.83 10.77 23.66
C LEU A 426 0.43 10.30 22.26
N SER A 427 -0.69 9.57 22.16
CA SER A 427 -1.21 9.07 20.88
C SER A 427 -1.56 10.19 19.91
N THR A 428 -2.16 11.27 20.40
CA THR A 428 -2.50 12.44 19.57
C THR A 428 -1.25 13.16 19.08
N ALA A 429 -0.28 13.41 19.97
CA ALA A 429 1.00 14.03 19.61
C ALA A 429 1.79 13.17 18.62
N PHE A 430 1.80 11.85 18.85
CA PHE A 430 2.42 10.88 17.95
C PHE A 430 1.83 10.99 16.54
N LEU A 431 0.50 10.87 16.39
CA LEU A 431 -0.12 10.89 15.06
C LEU A 431 -0.01 12.25 14.38
N MET A 432 -0.18 13.36 15.09
CA MET A 432 -0.03 14.69 14.50
C MET A 432 1.40 14.93 13.97
N THR A 433 2.40 14.50 14.74
CA THR A 433 3.80 14.62 14.31
C THR A 433 4.12 13.65 13.18
N PHE A 434 3.63 12.43 13.25
CA PHE A 434 3.85 11.39 12.24
C PHE A 434 3.25 11.80 10.88
N VAL A 435 2.02 12.33 10.85
CA VAL A 435 1.41 12.89 9.63
C VAL A 435 2.27 14.02 9.05
N ALA A 436 2.77 14.91 9.89
CA ALA A 436 3.61 16.02 9.43
C ALA A 436 4.93 15.52 8.81
N ILE A 437 5.54 14.48 9.39
CA ILE A 437 6.73 13.81 8.84
C ILE A 437 6.43 13.25 7.45
N ILE A 438 5.38 12.42 7.34
CA ILE A 438 4.99 11.77 6.10
C ILE A 438 4.65 12.80 5.01
N PHE A 439 3.89 13.84 5.36
CA PHE A 439 3.50 14.89 4.43
C PHE A 439 4.70 15.64 3.88
N ASN A 440 5.66 16.03 4.75
CA ASN A 440 6.87 16.73 4.31
C ASN A 440 7.76 15.85 3.43
N GLN A 441 7.95 14.57 3.78
CA GLN A 441 8.71 13.63 2.98
C GLN A 441 8.08 13.42 1.60
N TYR A 442 6.76 13.21 1.56
CA TYR A 442 6.03 13.03 0.31
C TYR A 442 6.15 14.28 -0.59
N GLN A 443 5.96 15.48 -0.04
CA GLN A 443 6.11 16.74 -0.78
C GLN A 443 7.53 16.90 -1.32
N TYR A 444 8.54 16.58 -0.51
CA TYR A 444 9.93 16.62 -0.93
C TYR A 444 10.21 15.75 -2.15
N VAL A 445 9.76 14.51 -2.12
CA VAL A 445 9.99 13.58 -3.25
C VAL A 445 9.22 14.02 -4.50
N MET A 446 7.98 14.51 -4.34
CA MET A 446 7.16 14.98 -5.47
C MET A 446 7.67 16.27 -6.11
N GLN A 447 8.41 17.09 -5.36
CA GLN A 447 8.98 18.36 -5.84
C GLN A 447 10.46 18.26 -6.21
N LYS A 448 11.06 17.07 -6.10
CA LYS A 448 12.46 16.86 -6.42
C LYS A 448 12.71 17.14 -7.90
N ASP A 449 13.81 17.83 -8.20
CA ASP A 449 14.30 18.02 -9.56
C ASP A 449 14.81 16.68 -10.13
N LEU A 450 14.14 16.17 -11.11
CA LEU A 450 14.46 14.89 -11.76
C LEU A 450 15.50 15.04 -12.88
N GLY A 451 16.03 16.24 -13.09
CA GLY A 451 16.95 16.50 -14.21
C GLY A 451 16.29 16.63 -15.58
N TYR A 452 14.95 16.70 -15.60
CA TYR A 452 14.15 16.94 -16.80
C TYR A 452 12.82 17.60 -16.44
N ASN A 453 12.14 18.18 -17.45
CA ASN A 453 10.90 18.92 -17.27
C ASN A 453 9.71 18.12 -17.85
N LEU A 454 8.76 17.75 -16.98
CA LEU A 454 7.52 17.07 -17.37
C LEU A 454 6.31 18.01 -17.50
N GLU A 455 6.49 19.30 -17.26
CA GLU A 455 5.40 20.26 -17.29
C GLU A 455 4.70 20.29 -18.64
N ARG A 456 3.39 20.11 -18.62
CA ARG A 456 2.52 20.05 -19.81
C ARG A 456 2.87 18.94 -20.82
N ILE A 457 3.64 17.93 -20.40
CA ILE A 457 3.94 16.77 -21.22
C ILE A 457 2.94 15.66 -20.96
N VAL A 458 2.32 15.20 -22.01
CA VAL A 458 1.45 14.02 -22.03
C VAL A 458 2.10 12.91 -22.83
N HIS A 459 1.78 11.68 -22.50
CA HIS A 459 2.28 10.53 -23.24
C HIS A 459 1.18 9.52 -23.53
N LEU A 460 1.37 8.75 -24.60
CA LEU A 460 0.58 7.58 -24.95
C LEU A 460 1.49 6.36 -24.90
N PRO A 461 1.30 5.45 -23.92
CA PRO A 461 2.14 4.26 -23.81
C PRO A 461 1.85 3.26 -24.94
N GLN A 462 2.79 2.45 -25.26
CA GLN A 462 2.98 1.39 -26.30
C GLN A 462 1.72 0.68 -26.88
N THR A 463 0.64 1.38 -27.09
CA THR A 463 -0.57 0.89 -27.77
C THR A 463 -0.70 1.40 -29.21
N PHE A 464 0.34 2.08 -29.68
CA PHE A 464 0.34 2.80 -30.92
C PHE A 464 1.52 2.35 -31.79
N GLU A 465 1.23 1.81 -32.97
CA GLU A 465 2.26 1.54 -33.97
C GLU A 465 2.73 2.85 -34.60
N HIS A 466 4.06 3.05 -34.56
CA HIS A 466 4.65 4.21 -35.20
C HIS A 466 4.50 4.11 -36.72
N THR A 467 3.59 4.89 -37.30
CA THR A 467 3.61 5.18 -38.72
C THR A 467 4.41 6.47 -38.97
N PRO A 468 5.21 6.58 -40.04
CA PRO A 468 5.99 7.78 -40.35
C PRO A 468 5.18 9.08 -40.36
N ASN A 469 3.88 8.96 -40.62
CA ASN A 469 2.97 10.10 -40.66
C ASN A 469 2.35 10.44 -39.28
N ALA A 470 2.37 9.52 -38.31
CA ALA A 470 1.68 9.74 -37.05
C ALA A 470 2.28 10.92 -36.27
N LEU A 471 3.61 10.95 -36.16
CA LEU A 471 4.31 12.04 -35.46
C LEU A 471 4.05 13.40 -36.14
N SER A 472 4.04 13.45 -37.48
CA SER A 472 3.74 14.68 -38.19
C SER A 472 2.28 15.13 -38.05
N ASN A 473 1.33 14.20 -37.95
CA ASN A 473 -0.07 14.52 -37.69
C ASN A 473 -0.25 15.26 -36.37
N PHE A 474 0.41 14.76 -35.31
CA PHE A 474 0.32 15.42 -34.02
C PHE A 474 1.11 16.72 -33.95
N ARG A 475 2.29 16.82 -34.58
CA ARG A 475 3.08 18.06 -34.64
C ARG A 475 2.33 19.20 -35.33
N ASN A 476 1.44 18.90 -36.26
CA ASN A 476 0.69 19.88 -36.99
C ASN A 476 -0.57 20.41 -36.25
N LEU A 477 -0.91 19.86 -35.10
CA LEU A 477 -2.05 20.33 -34.31
C LEU A 477 -1.73 21.69 -33.67
N PRO A 478 -2.64 22.68 -33.76
CA PRO A 478 -2.35 24.07 -33.37
C PRO A 478 -2.04 24.24 -31.87
N TYR A 479 -2.52 23.35 -31.04
CA TYR A 479 -2.34 23.36 -29.59
C TYR A 479 -1.16 22.50 -29.13
N VAL A 480 -0.47 21.83 -30.02
CA VAL A 480 0.75 21.09 -29.75
C VAL A 480 1.95 22.03 -29.85
N GLU A 481 2.82 22.00 -28.87
CA GLU A 481 4.09 22.74 -28.88
C GLU A 481 5.20 21.91 -29.51
N LYS A 482 5.35 20.66 -29.04
CA LYS A 482 6.31 19.68 -29.57
C LYS A 482 5.75 18.27 -29.42
N ALA A 483 6.11 17.36 -30.31
CA ALA A 483 5.78 15.94 -30.22
C ALA A 483 6.98 15.10 -30.66
N GLU A 484 7.35 14.09 -29.85
CA GLU A 484 8.47 13.18 -30.08
C GLU A 484 8.11 11.76 -29.62
N VAL A 485 8.96 10.81 -29.97
CA VAL A 485 8.80 9.41 -29.61
C VAL A 485 10.06 8.84 -28.97
N SER A 486 9.88 7.90 -28.06
CA SER A 486 10.93 7.03 -27.54
C SER A 486 10.56 5.56 -27.77
N LYS A 487 11.53 4.65 -27.66
CA LYS A 487 11.27 3.22 -27.92
C LYS A 487 10.41 2.59 -26.83
N ILE A 488 10.63 2.99 -25.59
CA ILE A 488 9.82 2.57 -24.44
C ILE A 488 9.54 3.75 -23.50
N TYR A 489 8.58 3.55 -22.62
CA TYR A 489 8.19 4.49 -21.59
C TYR A 489 9.39 5.01 -20.76
N LEU A 490 9.37 6.29 -20.42
CA LEU A 490 10.49 7.00 -19.79
C LEU A 490 11.06 6.28 -18.57
N TRP A 491 10.20 5.75 -17.70
CA TRP A 491 10.60 5.05 -16.46
C TRP A 491 10.66 3.52 -16.61
N LYS A 492 10.84 3.04 -17.83
CA LYS A 492 11.17 1.64 -18.11
C LYS A 492 12.52 1.57 -18.81
N ALA A 493 13.22 0.49 -18.62
CA ALA A 493 14.49 0.24 -19.26
C ALA A 493 14.59 -1.21 -19.71
N PHE A 494 15.32 -1.43 -20.79
CA PHE A 494 15.88 -2.71 -21.11
C PHE A 494 17.14 -2.93 -20.27
N SER A 495 17.60 -4.16 -20.17
CA SER A 495 18.89 -4.48 -19.54
C SER A 495 19.88 -4.97 -20.61
N THR A 496 21.10 -4.54 -20.51
CA THR A 496 22.25 -5.04 -21.30
C THR A 496 23.42 -5.28 -20.37
N TRP A 497 24.45 -5.94 -20.89
CA TRP A 497 25.66 -6.27 -20.14
C TRP A 497 26.82 -5.46 -20.67
N VAL A 498 27.58 -4.83 -19.78
CA VAL A 498 28.74 -4.00 -20.12
C VAL A 498 29.92 -4.44 -19.28
N THR A 499 31.08 -4.61 -19.91
CA THR A 499 32.30 -5.01 -19.21
C THR A 499 33.04 -3.79 -18.70
N ASP A 500 33.38 -3.79 -17.42
CA ASP A 500 34.13 -2.74 -16.76
C ASP A 500 35.63 -2.80 -16.98
N LYS A 501 36.42 -1.86 -16.42
CA LYS A 501 37.87 -1.82 -16.50
C LYS A 501 38.58 -2.99 -15.81
N LYS A 502 37.86 -3.73 -14.94
CA LYS A 502 38.40 -4.90 -14.23
C LYS A 502 38.08 -6.21 -14.94
N ASN A 503 37.51 -6.15 -16.13
CA ASN A 503 36.96 -7.27 -16.87
C ASN A 503 35.73 -7.94 -16.19
N GLU A 504 35.02 -7.22 -15.31
CA GLU A 504 33.76 -7.68 -14.77
C GLU A 504 32.62 -7.20 -15.67
N THR A 505 31.74 -8.11 -16.08
CA THR A 505 30.58 -7.77 -16.91
C THR A 505 29.39 -7.55 -16.01
N LEU A 506 28.85 -6.31 -16.02
CA LEU A 506 27.81 -5.84 -15.11
C LEU A 506 26.54 -5.46 -15.89
N PRO A 507 25.34 -5.66 -15.30
CA PRO A 507 24.09 -5.27 -15.94
C PRO A 507 23.95 -3.74 -15.94
N VAL A 508 23.52 -3.20 -17.08
CA VAL A 508 23.28 -1.77 -17.28
C VAL A 508 21.89 -1.58 -17.84
N SER A 509 21.13 -0.71 -17.23
CA SER A 509 19.82 -0.32 -17.73
C SER A 509 19.95 0.59 -18.95
N HIS A 510 19.09 0.42 -19.97
CA HIS A 510 19.15 1.28 -21.14
C HIS A 510 17.79 1.55 -21.77
N ASN A 511 17.72 2.67 -22.49
CA ASN A 511 16.57 3.05 -23.33
C ASN A 511 17.10 3.60 -24.67
N TYR A 512 16.19 3.91 -25.59
CA TYR A 512 16.51 4.45 -26.89
C TYR A 512 15.71 5.73 -27.13
N ALA A 513 16.41 6.81 -27.45
CA ALA A 513 15.80 8.07 -27.80
C ALA A 513 16.68 8.89 -28.79
N ASN A 514 16.13 9.92 -29.37
CA ASN A 514 16.87 10.85 -30.19
C ASN A 514 17.11 12.20 -29.50
N ALA A 515 17.88 13.07 -30.14
CA ALA A 515 18.19 14.40 -29.64
C ALA A 515 16.94 15.27 -29.42
N ASP A 516 15.92 15.12 -30.26
CA ASP A 516 14.70 15.94 -30.19
C ASP A 516 13.81 15.52 -29.02
N PHE A 517 13.80 14.22 -28.66
CA PHE A 517 13.21 13.75 -27.40
C PHE A 517 13.92 14.37 -26.18
N CYS A 518 15.25 14.39 -26.17
CA CYS A 518 16.00 15.02 -25.09
C CYS A 518 15.69 16.52 -24.97
N LYS A 519 15.50 17.22 -26.10
CA LYS A 519 15.07 18.64 -26.13
C LYS A 519 13.63 18.82 -25.67
N LEU A 520 12.73 17.87 -26.00
CA LEU A 520 11.34 17.89 -25.52
C LEU A 520 11.28 17.80 -24.00
N MET A 521 12.08 16.89 -23.42
CA MET A 521 12.18 16.67 -21.98
C MET A 521 13.03 17.74 -21.26
N GLU A 522 13.68 18.64 -21.98
CA GLU A 522 14.63 19.61 -21.39
C GLU A 522 15.67 18.93 -20.51
N LEU A 523 16.22 17.80 -20.99
CA LEU A 523 17.11 16.94 -20.25
C LEU A 523 18.36 17.69 -19.77
N LYS A 524 18.64 17.68 -18.49
CA LYS A 524 19.85 18.30 -17.91
C LYS A 524 21.04 17.37 -18.07
N LEU A 525 22.08 17.86 -18.73
CA LEU A 525 23.36 17.19 -18.82
C LEU A 525 24.33 17.85 -17.84
N LYS A 526 25.14 17.03 -17.18
CA LYS A 526 26.28 17.49 -16.40
C LYS A 526 27.42 17.95 -17.31
N GLU A 527 27.62 17.19 -18.42
CA GLU A 527 28.68 17.46 -19.38
C GLU A 527 28.27 16.97 -20.79
N GLY A 528 28.77 17.58 -21.84
CA GLY A 528 28.57 17.16 -23.22
C GLY A 528 27.32 17.74 -23.89
N THR A 529 26.78 17.00 -24.85
CA THR A 529 25.60 17.41 -25.63
C THR A 529 24.71 16.20 -25.93
N TYR A 530 23.40 16.44 -26.07
CA TYR A 530 22.44 15.40 -26.47
C TYR A 530 22.22 15.29 -27.99
N ASN A 531 23.01 15.98 -28.79
CA ASN A 531 22.99 15.82 -30.25
C ASN A 531 23.69 14.53 -30.65
N THR A 532 23.04 13.39 -30.40
CA THR A 532 23.54 12.04 -30.69
C THR A 532 23.21 11.60 -32.11
N LYS A 533 24.04 10.75 -32.68
CA LYS A 533 23.90 10.10 -33.97
C LYS A 533 24.07 8.58 -33.78
N GLY A 534 23.94 7.82 -34.85
CA GLY A 534 24.18 6.37 -34.81
C GLY A 534 25.54 6.01 -34.23
N GLY A 535 25.59 5.13 -33.24
CA GLY A 535 26.78 4.74 -32.51
C GLY A 535 27.18 5.65 -31.36
N GLU A 536 26.44 6.77 -31.12
CA GLU A 536 26.67 7.67 -30.00
C GLU A 536 25.65 7.42 -28.90
N VAL A 537 26.06 7.64 -27.64
CA VAL A 537 25.27 7.39 -26.45
C VAL A 537 25.33 8.52 -25.45
N LEU A 538 24.29 8.65 -24.62
CA LEU A 538 24.34 9.37 -23.36
C LEU A 538 24.41 8.38 -22.22
N VAL A 539 25.17 8.67 -21.19
CA VAL A 539 25.31 7.82 -19.99
C VAL A 539 25.00 8.64 -18.75
N ASN A 540 24.60 8.00 -17.63
CA ASN A 540 24.44 8.72 -16.38
C ASN A 540 25.74 8.79 -15.56
N GLU A 541 25.76 9.57 -14.49
CA GLU A 541 26.92 9.73 -13.61
C GLU A 541 27.35 8.39 -12.99
N GLU A 542 26.35 7.54 -12.60
CA GLU A 542 26.62 6.21 -12.04
C GLU A 542 27.35 5.30 -13.02
N PHE A 543 26.99 5.35 -14.31
CA PHE A 543 27.74 4.61 -15.35
C PHE A 543 29.21 5.04 -15.35
N ILE A 544 29.49 6.34 -15.35
CA ILE A 544 30.88 6.85 -15.32
C ILE A 544 31.59 6.43 -14.03
N ARG A 545 30.90 6.45 -12.90
CA ARG A 545 31.46 6.05 -11.59
C ARG A 545 31.87 4.57 -11.57
N GLN A 546 31.04 3.72 -12.14
CA GLN A 546 31.21 2.25 -12.12
C GLN A 546 32.15 1.77 -13.23
N PHE A 547 31.91 2.21 -14.46
CA PHE A 547 32.64 1.73 -15.65
C PHE A 547 33.77 2.66 -16.08
N GLY A 548 33.70 3.92 -15.72
CA GLY A 548 34.61 4.94 -16.22
C GLY A 548 34.19 5.45 -17.61
N GLY A 549 35.09 6.16 -18.29
CA GLY A 549 34.85 6.81 -19.56
C GLY A 549 34.75 8.32 -19.41
N GLU A 550 34.92 9.03 -20.52
CA GLU A 550 34.85 10.48 -20.59
C GLU A 550 34.05 10.90 -21.82
N VAL A 551 33.46 12.10 -21.78
CA VAL A 551 32.80 12.68 -22.94
C VAL A 551 33.81 12.83 -24.09
N GLY A 552 33.41 12.37 -25.28
CA GLY A 552 34.26 12.40 -26.46
C GLY A 552 35.11 11.15 -26.70
N GLN A 553 34.96 10.10 -25.88
CA GLN A 553 35.65 8.82 -26.04
C GLN A 553 34.69 7.70 -26.48
N GLU A 554 35.21 6.74 -27.21
CA GLU A 554 34.50 5.50 -27.52
C GLU A 554 34.66 4.52 -26.37
N PHE A 555 33.53 4.00 -25.88
CA PHE A 555 33.50 2.95 -24.86
C PHE A 555 33.19 1.61 -25.52
N GLN A 556 34.09 0.64 -25.33
CA GLN A 556 33.98 -0.66 -25.99
C GLN A 556 32.65 -1.37 -25.66
N GLY A 557 31.94 -1.84 -26.68
CA GLY A 557 30.65 -2.53 -26.52
C GLY A 557 29.43 -1.62 -26.23
N VAL A 558 29.65 -0.31 -26.06
CA VAL A 558 28.58 0.64 -25.78
C VAL A 558 28.43 1.67 -26.90
N GLY A 559 29.50 2.35 -27.26
CA GLY A 559 29.54 3.37 -28.28
C GLY A 559 30.28 4.63 -27.82
N PHE A 560 30.15 5.70 -28.60
CA PHE A 560 30.83 6.98 -28.35
C PHE A 560 30.04 7.82 -27.33
N ILE A 561 30.61 8.09 -26.16
CA ILE A 561 29.97 8.87 -25.09
C ILE A 561 29.87 10.34 -25.51
N ARG A 562 28.65 10.84 -25.72
CA ARG A 562 28.38 12.19 -26.18
C ARG A 562 28.02 13.17 -25.06
N GLY A 563 27.50 12.63 -23.96
CA GLY A 563 27.16 13.44 -22.79
C GLY A 563 26.85 12.60 -21.56
N ILE A 564 26.91 13.25 -20.41
CA ILE A 564 26.66 12.67 -19.10
C ILE A 564 25.38 13.28 -18.53
N MET A 565 24.38 12.46 -18.26
CA MET A 565 23.11 12.79 -17.64
C MET A 565 23.23 12.74 -16.11
N THR A 566 22.35 13.45 -15.40
CA THR A 566 22.21 13.30 -13.95
C THR A 566 21.65 11.93 -13.59
N ASP A 567 21.97 11.42 -12.42
CA ASP A 567 21.56 10.07 -11.96
C ASP A 567 20.06 9.91 -11.71
N ASP A 568 19.34 11.02 -11.51
CA ASP A 568 17.91 11.00 -11.17
C ASP A 568 16.96 10.79 -12.36
N PHE A 569 17.51 10.76 -13.58
CA PHE A 569 16.74 10.76 -14.81
C PHE A 569 15.76 9.58 -14.96
N ILE A 570 16.04 8.37 -14.42
CA ILE A 570 15.39 7.17 -14.96
C ILE A 570 14.34 6.55 -14.04
N PHE A 571 14.61 6.48 -12.76
CA PHE A 571 13.77 5.75 -11.82
C PHE A 571 13.64 6.51 -10.48
N PRO A 572 12.72 7.46 -10.40
CA PRO A 572 12.57 8.29 -9.19
C PRO A 572 12.23 7.50 -7.93
N ASN A 573 11.68 6.29 -8.07
CA ASN A 573 11.24 5.43 -6.96
C ASN A 573 12.18 4.25 -6.65
N ARG A 574 13.30 4.06 -7.36
CA ARG A 574 14.24 2.96 -7.09
C ARG A 574 15.13 3.25 -5.89
N GLU A 575 15.45 2.22 -5.13
CA GLU A 575 16.29 2.32 -3.92
C GLU A 575 17.76 2.63 -4.24
N LYS A 576 18.27 2.15 -5.37
CA LYS A 576 19.65 2.37 -5.81
C LYS A 576 19.69 3.05 -7.16
N VAL A 577 20.65 3.96 -7.34
CA VAL A 577 21.00 4.49 -8.66
C VAL A 577 21.60 3.35 -9.47
N GLU A 578 21.09 3.13 -10.67
CA GLU A 578 21.61 2.14 -11.60
C GLU A 578 22.40 2.82 -12.71
N PRO A 579 23.50 2.19 -13.20
CA PRO A 579 24.16 2.67 -14.40
C PRO A 579 23.19 2.61 -15.58
N PHE A 580 23.16 3.66 -16.38
CA PHE A 580 22.22 3.81 -17.46
C PHE A 580 22.83 4.33 -18.76
N ILE A 581 22.35 3.78 -19.88
CA ILE A 581 22.73 4.18 -21.22
C ILE A 581 21.48 4.60 -22.01
N MET A 582 21.51 5.79 -22.62
CA MET A 582 20.55 6.21 -23.62
C MET A 582 21.18 6.03 -25.00
N TYR A 583 20.76 5.00 -25.70
CA TYR A 583 21.20 4.75 -27.08
C TYR A 583 20.48 5.69 -28.05
N TRP A 584 21.20 6.14 -29.06
CA TRP A 584 20.58 6.83 -30.16
C TRP A 584 19.62 5.92 -30.94
N TRP A 585 18.45 6.46 -31.28
CA TRP A 585 17.45 5.73 -32.05
C TRP A 585 16.95 6.55 -33.24
N ASN A 586 16.86 5.89 -34.42
CA ASN A 586 16.28 6.50 -35.62
C ASN A 586 14.77 6.27 -35.65
N ASN A 587 14.00 7.35 -35.60
CA ASN A 587 12.53 7.33 -35.66
C ASN A 587 11.96 6.82 -37.00
N GLU A 588 12.81 6.63 -38.01
CA GLU A 588 12.40 6.16 -39.34
C GLU A 588 12.22 4.64 -39.43
N THR A 589 12.56 3.87 -38.40
CA THR A 589 12.34 2.42 -38.36
C THR A 589 10.85 2.11 -38.30
N LYS A 590 10.35 1.45 -39.34
CA LYS A 590 8.95 1.09 -39.50
C LYS A 590 8.53 -0.01 -38.51
N ASN A 591 7.26 0.08 -38.03
CA ASN A 591 6.53 -1.00 -37.34
C ASN A 591 7.08 -1.49 -36.00
N LEU A 592 7.64 -0.62 -35.19
CA LEU A 592 7.93 -0.94 -33.79
C LEU A 592 6.98 -0.15 -32.86
N PRO A 593 6.42 -0.77 -31.84
CA PRO A 593 5.67 -0.01 -30.83
C PRO A 593 6.58 1.03 -30.19
N VAL A 594 6.07 2.24 -30.08
CA VAL A 594 6.81 3.38 -29.49
C VAL A 594 5.91 4.10 -28.50
N ASP A 595 6.51 4.79 -27.57
CA ASP A 595 5.81 5.73 -26.70
C ASP A 595 5.86 7.12 -27.33
N MET A 596 4.70 7.75 -27.44
CA MET A 596 4.58 9.10 -27.96
C MET A 596 4.50 10.10 -26.82
N HIS A 597 5.25 11.20 -26.94
CA HIS A 597 5.34 12.25 -25.96
C HIS A 597 5.00 13.59 -26.62
N ILE A 598 4.06 14.33 -26.02
CA ILE A 598 3.57 15.59 -26.58
C ILE A 598 3.58 16.66 -25.49
N ARG A 599 4.23 17.79 -25.75
CA ARG A 599 4.11 18.99 -24.94
C ARG A 599 2.97 19.84 -25.48
N LEU A 600 1.98 20.15 -24.63
CA LEU A 600 0.81 20.95 -24.99
C LEU A 600 1.02 22.42 -24.63
N LYS A 601 0.37 23.30 -25.41
CA LYS A 601 0.25 24.72 -25.08
C LYS A 601 -0.82 24.92 -24.00
N GLU A 602 -0.81 26.09 -23.36
CA GLU A 602 -1.93 26.49 -22.50
C GLU A 602 -3.18 26.88 -23.33
N PRO A 603 -4.38 26.65 -22.81
CA PRO A 603 -4.73 26.01 -21.53
C PRO A 603 -4.60 24.47 -21.59
N PHE A 604 -3.89 23.89 -20.62
CA PHE A 604 -3.45 22.47 -20.64
C PHE A 604 -4.62 21.48 -20.67
N GLU A 605 -5.56 21.58 -19.73
CA GLU A 605 -6.67 20.61 -19.59
C GLU A 605 -7.59 20.60 -20.81
N GLU A 606 -7.87 21.77 -21.37
CA GLU A 606 -8.70 21.88 -22.59
C GLU A 606 -7.99 21.27 -23.80
N ASN A 607 -6.69 21.52 -23.94
CA ASN A 607 -5.90 20.98 -25.02
C ASN A 607 -5.65 19.47 -24.88
N LEU A 608 -5.54 18.94 -23.67
CA LEU A 608 -5.50 17.50 -23.42
C LEU A 608 -6.81 16.82 -23.83
N PHE A 609 -7.95 17.42 -23.49
CA PHE A 609 -9.25 16.90 -23.93
C PHE A 609 -9.34 16.88 -25.46
N ARG A 610 -8.99 17.99 -26.13
CA ARG A 610 -8.96 18.08 -27.60
C ARG A 610 -8.02 17.05 -28.23
N LEU A 611 -6.84 16.86 -27.67
CA LEU A 611 -5.86 15.88 -28.16
C LEU A 611 -6.44 14.46 -28.13
N ASN A 612 -7.11 14.08 -27.04
CA ASN A 612 -7.73 12.76 -26.94
C ASN A 612 -8.91 12.58 -27.91
N GLU A 613 -9.69 13.62 -28.17
CA GLU A 613 -10.75 13.62 -29.20
C GLU A 613 -10.16 13.48 -30.61
N ASP A 614 -9.12 14.24 -30.90
CA ASP A 614 -8.48 14.19 -32.24
C ASP A 614 -7.72 12.87 -32.43
N PHE A 615 -7.13 12.30 -31.36
CA PHE A 615 -6.56 10.96 -31.42
C PHE A 615 -7.59 9.91 -31.81
N LYS A 616 -8.78 9.89 -31.18
CA LYS A 616 -9.86 8.97 -31.54
C LYS A 616 -10.35 9.13 -32.97
N LYS A 617 -10.36 10.36 -33.48
CA LYS A 617 -10.75 10.65 -34.88
C LYS A 617 -9.67 10.21 -35.88
N LEU A 618 -8.40 10.48 -35.59
CA LEU A 618 -7.29 10.15 -36.48
C LEU A 618 -6.98 8.64 -36.47
N TYR A 619 -7.20 7.99 -35.32
CA TYR A 619 -6.90 6.58 -35.08
C TYR A 619 -8.08 5.88 -34.41
N PRO A 620 -9.18 5.60 -35.15
CA PRO A 620 -10.38 4.99 -34.58
C PRO A 620 -10.17 3.60 -33.95
N GLN A 621 -9.11 2.89 -34.39
CA GLN A 621 -8.71 1.59 -33.84
C GLN A 621 -7.59 1.72 -32.78
N GLY A 622 -7.10 2.94 -32.55
CA GLY A 622 -6.06 3.20 -31.56
C GLY A 622 -6.59 2.99 -30.13
N VAL A 623 -5.83 2.25 -29.33
CA VAL A 623 -6.21 1.93 -27.95
C VAL A 623 -5.45 2.83 -26.99
N GLY A 624 -6.15 3.40 -26.01
CA GLY A 624 -5.57 4.23 -25.00
C GLY A 624 -5.99 5.69 -25.07
N GLU A 625 -5.38 6.49 -24.24
CA GLU A 625 -5.55 7.94 -24.17
C GLU A 625 -4.23 8.59 -23.77
N PHE A 626 -4.01 9.80 -24.20
CA PHE A 626 -2.90 10.60 -23.72
C PHE A 626 -3.10 10.97 -22.26
N LYS A 627 -2.09 10.70 -21.43
CA LYS A 627 -2.10 10.97 -19.99
C LYS A 627 -0.96 11.90 -19.61
N PRO A 628 -1.17 12.82 -18.66
CA PRO A 628 -0.08 13.61 -18.10
C PRO A 628 0.92 12.73 -17.36
N TYR A 629 2.22 12.99 -17.51
CA TYR A 629 3.26 12.34 -16.72
C TYR A 629 3.12 12.55 -15.21
N GLU A 630 2.55 13.68 -14.79
CA GLU A 630 2.24 13.98 -13.40
C GLU A 630 1.32 12.93 -12.77
N LYS A 631 0.34 12.42 -13.55
CA LYS A 631 -0.54 11.31 -13.07
C LYS A 631 0.25 10.02 -12.89
N ASP A 632 1.17 9.72 -13.78
CA ASP A 632 2.01 8.52 -13.67
C ASP A 632 3.04 8.64 -12.55
N MET A 633 3.57 9.84 -12.31
CA MET A 633 4.40 10.11 -11.13
C MET A 633 3.59 9.85 -9.85
N ALA A 634 2.34 10.32 -9.81
CA ALA A 634 1.45 10.03 -8.68
C ALA A 634 1.19 8.52 -8.51
N ILE A 635 1.16 7.73 -9.61
CA ILE A 635 1.05 6.27 -9.57
C ILE A 635 2.34 5.64 -9.04
N LEU A 636 3.52 6.10 -9.44
CA LEU A 636 4.79 5.59 -8.91
C LEU A 636 4.92 5.72 -7.39
N PHE A 637 4.33 6.76 -6.82
CA PHE A 637 4.30 7.01 -5.38
C PHE A 637 2.90 6.78 -4.77
N GLN A 638 2.06 5.98 -5.44
CA GLN A 638 0.67 5.76 -5.03
C GLN A 638 0.58 5.10 -3.66
N SER A 639 1.41 4.09 -3.37
CA SER A 639 1.46 3.44 -2.05
C SER A 639 1.81 4.42 -0.93
N ALA A 640 2.80 5.30 -1.17
CA ALA A 640 3.17 6.35 -0.21
C ALA A 640 2.05 7.39 -0.03
N ARG A 641 1.35 7.77 -1.11
CA ARG A 641 0.18 8.67 -1.06
C ARG A 641 -0.94 8.07 -0.25
N ILE A 642 -1.31 6.83 -0.53
CA ILE A 642 -2.36 6.09 0.17
C ILE A 642 -2.04 5.95 1.64
N PHE A 643 -0.80 5.59 1.96
CA PHE A 643 -0.34 5.51 3.33
C PHE A 643 -0.45 6.87 4.05
N ARG A 644 0.01 7.97 3.42
CA ARG A 644 -0.14 9.34 3.93
C ARG A 644 -1.61 9.69 4.23
N ASP A 645 -2.51 9.42 3.29
CA ASP A 645 -3.92 9.78 3.41
C ASP A 645 -4.61 8.92 4.50
N SER A 646 -4.26 7.65 4.61
CA SER A 646 -4.73 6.75 5.68
C SER A 646 -4.31 7.25 7.06
N VAL A 647 -3.05 7.66 7.23
CA VAL A 647 -2.53 8.20 8.48
C VAL A 647 -3.15 9.57 8.79
N LEU A 648 -3.41 10.40 7.79
CA LEU A 648 -4.09 11.69 7.96
C LEU A 648 -5.52 11.50 8.51
N ILE A 649 -6.29 10.57 7.95
CA ILE A 649 -7.65 10.28 8.45
C ILE A 649 -7.58 9.72 9.87
N ALA A 650 -6.65 8.81 10.15
CA ALA A 650 -6.42 8.31 11.50
C ALA A 650 -6.09 9.44 12.49
N CYS A 651 -5.27 10.42 12.07
CA CYS A 651 -4.94 11.61 12.85
C CYS A 651 -6.18 12.49 13.14
N ILE A 652 -7.00 12.77 12.14
CA ILE A 652 -8.22 13.54 12.31
C ILE A 652 -9.15 12.84 13.34
N MET A 653 -9.31 11.52 13.19
CA MET A 653 -10.17 10.76 14.10
C MET A 653 -9.64 10.73 15.53
N ILE A 654 -8.34 10.55 15.75
CA ILE A 654 -7.79 10.56 17.11
C ILE A 654 -7.90 11.94 17.76
N VAL A 655 -7.74 13.02 17.00
CA VAL A 655 -7.95 14.37 17.49
C VAL A 655 -9.41 14.54 17.97
N ILE A 656 -10.39 14.15 17.16
CA ILE A 656 -11.81 14.21 17.53
C ILE A 656 -12.09 13.39 18.80
N ILE A 657 -11.59 12.15 18.86
CA ILE A 657 -11.77 11.27 20.02
C ILE A 657 -11.13 11.89 21.27
N THR A 658 -9.92 12.44 21.14
CA THR A 658 -9.21 13.07 22.26
C THR A 658 -9.92 14.33 22.75
N LEU A 659 -10.41 15.19 21.83
CA LEU A 659 -11.19 16.37 22.19
C LEU A 659 -12.47 15.99 22.96
N THR A 660 -13.19 14.94 22.52
CA THR A 660 -14.37 14.44 23.23
C THR A 660 -14.03 13.91 24.63
N GLY A 661 -12.87 13.25 24.76
CA GLY A 661 -12.36 12.78 26.05
C GLY A 661 -12.00 13.91 27.03
N ILE A 662 -11.30 14.93 26.51
CA ILE A 662 -10.93 16.13 27.29
C ILE A 662 -12.20 16.86 27.77
N ILE A 663 -13.23 16.99 26.91
CA ILE A 663 -14.50 17.59 27.28
C ILE A 663 -15.16 16.82 28.42
N GLY A 664 -15.18 15.47 28.31
CA GLY A 664 -15.72 14.60 29.36
C GLY A 664 -14.96 14.75 30.68
N TYR A 665 -13.64 14.70 30.63
CA TYR A 665 -12.77 14.87 31.80
C TYR A 665 -12.91 16.26 32.44
N THR A 666 -12.91 17.32 31.64
CA THR A 666 -13.03 18.71 32.14
C THR A 666 -14.37 18.92 32.82
N ASN A 667 -15.47 18.41 32.27
CA ASN A 667 -16.77 18.47 32.91
C ASN A 667 -16.80 17.78 34.29
N ASP A 668 -16.15 16.60 34.41
CA ASP A 668 -16.02 15.87 35.66
C ASP A 668 -15.17 16.63 36.69
N GLU A 669 -14.04 17.15 36.28
CA GLU A 669 -13.11 17.89 37.14
C GLU A 669 -13.73 19.19 37.65
N VAL A 670 -14.44 19.91 36.80
CA VAL A 670 -15.18 21.11 37.18
C VAL A 670 -16.27 20.80 38.20
N ARG A 671 -17.09 19.77 37.97
CA ARG A 671 -18.13 19.35 38.93
C ARG A 671 -17.52 18.96 40.27
N ARG A 672 -16.42 18.29 40.27
CA ARG A 672 -15.72 17.84 41.48
C ARG A 672 -15.14 19.00 42.29
N ARG A 673 -14.67 20.04 41.59
CA ARG A 673 -14.09 21.25 42.20
C ARG A 673 -15.10 22.39 42.33
N SER A 674 -16.38 22.15 42.08
CA SER A 674 -17.39 23.20 42.04
C SER A 674 -17.42 24.02 43.36
N LYS A 675 -17.32 23.39 44.53
CA LYS A 675 -17.23 24.08 45.84
C LYS A 675 -15.94 24.89 45.98
N GLU A 676 -14.77 24.32 45.58
CA GLU A 676 -13.49 25.02 45.62
C GLU A 676 -13.54 26.26 44.72
N ILE A 677 -14.09 26.10 43.49
CA ILE A 677 -14.28 27.20 42.55
C ILE A 677 -15.23 28.27 43.10
N ALA A 678 -16.38 27.86 43.69
CA ALA A 678 -17.34 28.78 44.28
C ALA A 678 -16.74 29.57 45.45
N ILE A 679 -16.03 28.90 46.37
CA ILE A 679 -15.34 29.55 47.51
C ILE A 679 -14.29 30.55 47.02
N ARG A 680 -13.47 30.18 46.02
CA ARG A 680 -12.46 31.08 45.44
C ARG A 680 -13.12 32.32 44.80
N LYS A 681 -14.22 32.14 44.07
CA LYS A 681 -14.99 33.25 43.49
C LYS A 681 -15.57 34.20 44.53
N ILE A 682 -16.12 33.66 45.63
CA ILE A 682 -16.66 34.50 46.75
C ILE A 682 -15.52 35.27 47.38
N ASN A 683 -14.30 34.71 47.43
CA ASN A 683 -13.11 35.38 47.93
C ASN A 683 -12.40 36.29 46.92
N GLY A 684 -13.03 36.59 45.78
CA GLY A 684 -12.55 37.56 44.79
C GLY A 684 -11.64 37.00 43.69
N ALA A 685 -11.57 35.68 43.51
CA ALA A 685 -10.79 35.07 42.38
C ALA A 685 -11.44 35.40 41.06
N GLU A 686 -10.60 35.85 40.11
CA GLU A 686 -10.99 36.14 38.73
C GLU A 686 -11.16 34.84 37.90
N VAL A 687 -11.79 35.00 36.73
CA VAL A 687 -11.97 33.90 35.78
C VAL A 687 -10.60 33.31 35.35
N SER A 688 -9.60 34.16 35.21
CA SER A 688 -8.21 33.78 34.90
C SER A 688 -7.60 32.82 35.89
N ASP A 689 -7.84 33.00 37.19
CA ASP A 689 -7.31 32.15 38.28
C ASP A 689 -7.92 30.74 38.23
N ILE A 690 -9.20 30.64 37.87
CA ILE A 690 -9.92 29.39 37.74
C ILE A 690 -9.41 28.62 36.50
N LEU A 691 -9.24 29.34 35.38
CA LEU A 691 -8.68 28.76 34.15
C LEU A 691 -7.27 28.24 34.37
N GLN A 692 -6.41 29.03 35.02
CA GLN A 692 -5.04 28.68 35.35
C GLN A 692 -4.99 27.40 36.23
N LEU A 693 -5.87 27.28 37.21
CA LEU A 693 -5.99 26.13 38.10
C LEU A 693 -6.28 24.84 37.32
N LEU A 694 -7.25 24.89 36.38
CA LEU A 694 -7.65 23.74 35.56
C LEU A 694 -6.59 23.40 34.49
N CYS A 695 -6.08 24.42 33.80
CA CYS A 695 -5.04 24.22 32.77
C CYS A 695 -3.74 23.65 33.34
N LYS A 696 -3.31 24.14 34.52
CA LYS A 696 -2.08 23.66 35.19
C LYS A 696 -2.13 22.14 35.45
N SER A 697 -3.27 21.61 35.90
CA SER A 697 -3.41 20.20 36.20
C SER A 697 -3.32 19.32 34.95
N ILE A 698 -3.80 19.80 33.80
CA ILE A 698 -3.75 19.10 32.52
C ILE A 698 -2.38 19.25 31.87
N LEU A 699 -1.76 20.43 31.97
CA LEU A 699 -0.43 20.69 31.41
C LEU A 699 0.65 19.75 31.99
N TYR A 700 0.57 19.42 33.29
CA TYR A 700 1.49 18.45 33.91
C TYR A 700 1.41 17.05 33.29
N ILE A 701 0.28 16.69 32.68
CA ILE A 701 0.11 15.40 32.00
C ILE A 701 0.44 15.56 30.50
N ALA A 702 -0.05 16.65 29.90
CA ALA A 702 0.04 16.88 28.46
C ALA A 702 1.49 17.12 28.00
N LEU A 703 2.29 17.84 28.77
CA LEU A 703 3.65 18.19 28.35
C LEU A 703 4.57 16.96 28.22
N PRO A 704 4.69 16.08 29.25
CA PRO A 704 5.52 14.87 29.09
C PRO A 704 4.92 13.88 28.06
N ALA A 705 3.59 13.81 27.95
CA ALA A 705 2.93 12.95 26.96
C ALA A 705 3.21 13.41 25.53
N THR A 706 3.10 14.73 25.28
CA THR A 706 3.40 15.32 23.97
C THR A 706 4.87 15.12 23.62
N PHE A 707 5.78 15.35 24.54
CA PHE A 707 7.21 15.13 24.33
C PHE A 707 7.51 13.68 23.95
N ALA A 708 6.97 12.71 24.70
CA ALA A 708 7.13 11.30 24.40
C ALA A 708 6.50 10.91 23.05
N GLY A 709 5.33 11.47 22.71
CA GLY A 709 4.66 11.23 21.44
C GLY A 709 5.46 11.74 20.24
N VAL A 710 6.06 12.93 20.35
CA VAL A 710 6.92 13.49 19.30
C VAL A 710 8.18 12.64 19.09
N ILE A 711 8.82 12.18 20.16
CA ILE A 711 10.00 11.28 20.06
C ILE A 711 9.63 9.96 19.37
N LEU A 712 8.52 9.37 19.78
CA LEU A 712 8.03 8.12 19.18
C LEU A 712 7.73 8.31 17.69
N ALA A 713 7.10 9.44 17.32
CA ALA A 713 6.80 9.77 15.92
C ALA A 713 8.07 9.94 15.08
N LYS A 714 9.11 10.57 15.65
CA LYS A 714 10.41 10.66 14.98
C LYS A 714 10.98 9.28 14.71
N TYR A 715 11.04 8.42 15.72
CA TYR A 715 11.63 7.08 15.57
C TYR A 715 10.89 6.22 14.53
N ILE A 716 9.56 6.18 14.60
CA ILE A 716 8.73 5.41 13.63
C ILE A 716 8.77 6.06 12.25
N GLY A 717 8.80 7.39 12.18
CA GLY A 717 8.90 8.14 10.92
C GLY A 717 10.22 7.91 10.20
N ASP A 718 11.34 7.96 10.91
CA ASP A 718 12.67 7.69 10.35
C ASP A 718 12.75 6.24 9.82
N MET A 719 12.18 5.27 10.56
CA MET A 719 12.12 3.87 10.13
C MET A 719 11.32 3.70 8.84
N TRP A 720 10.14 4.34 8.74
CA TRP A 720 9.30 4.26 7.55
C TRP A 720 9.96 4.93 6.34
N ILE A 721 10.49 6.14 6.52
CA ILE A 721 11.17 6.88 5.44
C ILE A 721 12.33 6.06 4.88
N ALA A 722 13.16 5.48 5.75
CA ALA A 722 14.32 4.68 5.34
C ALA A 722 13.93 3.40 4.58
N THR A 723 12.71 2.88 4.81
CA THR A 723 12.23 1.68 4.11
C THR A 723 11.55 2.03 2.77
N GLU A 724 10.84 3.16 2.71
CA GLU A 724 9.99 3.50 1.55
C GLU A 724 10.72 4.35 0.51
N PHE A 725 11.62 5.26 0.94
CA PHE A 725 12.22 6.24 0.05
C PHE A 725 13.74 6.12 -0.02
N LYS A 726 14.28 6.30 -1.22
CA LYS A 726 15.72 6.47 -1.46
C LYS A 726 16.21 7.84 -0.98
N ASP A 727 15.43 8.87 -1.32
CA ASP A 727 15.77 10.26 -1.03
C ASP A 727 15.12 10.68 0.28
N ILE A 728 15.94 10.85 1.30
CA ILE A 728 15.52 11.16 2.65
C ILE A 728 15.63 12.65 2.91
N LEU A 729 14.50 13.28 3.24
CA LEU A 729 14.49 14.67 3.68
C LEU A 729 15.08 14.78 5.09
N ASN A 730 16.03 15.69 5.25
CA ASN A 730 16.48 16.05 6.59
C ASN A 730 15.44 16.97 7.26
N ILE A 731 14.55 16.35 8.05
CA ILE A 731 13.42 17.03 8.66
C ILE A 731 13.88 18.03 9.71
N SER A 732 13.48 19.31 9.52
CA SER A 732 13.85 20.38 10.44
C SER A 732 13.35 20.14 11.87
N PRO A 733 14.16 20.39 12.91
CA PRO A 733 13.74 20.36 14.31
C PRO A 733 12.53 21.26 14.62
N LEU A 734 12.32 22.30 13.83
CA LEU A 734 11.19 23.21 13.95
C LEU A 734 9.85 22.51 13.67
N LEU A 735 9.82 21.48 12.83
CA LEU A 735 8.61 20.68 12.58
C LEU A 735 8.17 19.95 13.86
N TYR A 736 9.11 19.30 14.54
CA TYR A 736 8.84 18.59 15.79
C TYR A 736 8.36 19.51 16.90
N LEU A 737 9.01 20.68 17.04
CA LEU A 737 8.60 21.71 17.99
C LEU A 737 7.22 22.28 17.65
N GLY A 738 6.98 22.59 16.38
CA GLY A 738 5.70 23.14 15.90
C GLY A 738 4.53 22.19 16.12
N THR A 739 4.69 20.91 15.80
CA THR A 739 3.62 19.88 16.01
C THR A 739 3.37 19.65 17.50
N GLY A 740 4.41 19.67 18.35
CA GLY A 740 4.29 19.59 19.79
C GLY A 740 3.51 20.77 20.38
N ILE A 741 3.87 21.99 19.97
CA ILE A 741 3.15 23.21 20.39
C ILE A 741 1.69 23.15 19.90
N LEU A 742 1.43 22.80 18.65
CA LEU A 742 0.08 22.69 18.10
C LEU A 742 -0.77 21.70 18.91
N THR A 743 -0.21 20.55 19.26
CA THR A 743 -0.88 19.54 20.11
C THR A 743 -1.25 20.13 21.47
N LEU A 744 -0.32 20.82 22.13
CA LEU A 744 -0.57 21.46 23.43
C LEU A 744 -1.63 22.56 23.33
N VAL A 745 -1.61 23.37 22.26
CA VAL A 745 -2.62 24.41 22.00
C VAL A 745 -4.00 23.79 21.81
N LEU A 746 -4.14 22.70 21.08
CA LEU A 746 -5.42 21.99 20.91
C LEU A 746 -5.95 21.46 22.23
N ILE A 747 -5.09 20.81 23.03
CA ILE A 747 -5.47 20.25 24.34
C ILE A 747 -5.90 21.37 25.30
N LEU A 748 -5.05 22.37 25.51
CA LEU A 748 -5.31 23.46 26.45
C LEU A 748 -6.46 24.36 25.98
N GLY A 749 -6.54 24.64 24.67
CA GLY A 749 -7.63 25.42 24.09
C GLY A 749 -9.00 24.78 24.36
N THR A 750 -9.10 23.45 24.24
CA THR A 750 -10.34 22.71 24.57
C THR A 750 -10.70 22.86 26.05
N VAL A 751 -9.73 22.77 26.92
CA VAL A 751 -9.92 22.95 28.36
C VAL A 751 -10.41 24.38 28.66
N VAL A 752 -9.76 25.39 28.09
CA VAL A 752 -10.11 26.80 28.27
C VAL A 752 -11.54 27.07 27.79
N VAL A 753 -11.90 26.63 26.58
CA VAL A 753 -13.26 26.81 26.03
C VAL A 753 -14.33 26.21 26.95
N LYS A 754 -14.08 25.03 27.52
CA LYS A 754 -15.02 24.37 28.43
C LYS A 754 -15.03 24.99 29.82
N ALA A 755 -13.86 25.29 30.36
CA ALA A 755 -13.74 25.89 31.69
C ALA A 755 -14.24 27.34 31.73
N TRP A 756 -14.09 28.11 30.66
CA TRP A 756 -14.59 29.47 30.53
C TRP A 756 -16.09 29.61 30.81
N ARG A 757 -16.89 28.69 30.25
CA ARG A 757 -18.34 28.70 30.45
C ARG A 757 -18.70 28.54 31.91
N VAL A 758 -18.04 27.63 32.61
CA VAL A 758 -18.28 27.38 34.03
C VAL A 758 -17.68 28.46 34.91
N ALA A 759 -16.53 29.01 34.55
CA ALA A 759 -15.90 30.11 35.25
C ALA A 759 -16.78 31.39 35.21
N ASN A 760 -17.66 31.54 34.22
CA ASN A 760 -18.63 32.67 34.17
C ASN A 760 -19.98 32.36 34.80
N GLU A 761 -20.28 31.11 35.22
CA GLU A 761 -21.54 30.78 35.91
C GLU A 761 -21.62 31.44 37.32
N ASN A 762 -22.84 31.81 37.72
CA ASN A 762 -23.07 32.43 39.01
C ASN A 762 -22.77 31.44 40.15
N PRO A 763 -21.89 31.80 41.11
CA PRO A 763 -21.47 30.91 42.20
C PRO A 763 -22.62 30.44 43.10
N VAL A 764 -23.68 31.25 43.22
CA VAL A 764 -24.89 30.94 44.03
C VAL A 764 -25.65 29.72 43.50
N VAL A 765 -25.68 29.54 42.15
CA VAL A 765 -26.35 28.40 41.51
C VAL A 765 -25.59 27.11 41.80
N SER A 766 -24.25 27.16 41.85
CA SER A 766 -23.38 26.02 42.14
C SER A 766 -23.48 25.51 43.59
N ILE A 767 -23.87 26.39 44.54
CA ILE A 767 -24.01 26.04 45.95
C ILE A 767 -25.43 25.52 46.25
N LYS A 768 -26.47 26.02 45.50
CA LYS A 768 -27.88 25.72 45.74
C LYS A 768 -28.35 24.39 45.12
N ASN A 769 -27.62 23.83 44.15
CA ASN A 769 -27.96 22.61 43.43
C ASN A 769 -27.44 21.32 44.11
N GLU A 770 -27.09 21.33 45.38
CA GLU A 770 -26.85 20.18 46.28
C GLU A 770 -28.00 20.02 47.29
#